data_b63fb4cfa65cab8d07f44a81dc6bc0ee
#
_entry.id   b63fb4cfa65cab8d07f44a81dc6bc0ee
#
_cell.length_a   1.000
_cell.length_b   1.000
_cell.length_c   1.000
_cell.angle_alpha   90.00
_cell.angle_beta   90.00
_cell.angle_gamma   90.00
#
_symmetry.space_group_name_H-M   'P 1'
#
loop_
_entity.id
_entity.type
_entity.pdbx_description
1 polymer ?
#
loop_
_entity_poly.entity_id
_entity_poly.type
_entity_poly.pdbx_seq_one_letter_code
_entity_poly.pdbx_strand_id
1 'polypeptide(L)'
;MHYTRIPAEYWEHRIQMCKALGMNTICIYAFWNIHEQKEGEFDFKGQNDIAAFCRLAQKHGMYIMLRPGPYVCSEWEMGGLPWWLLKKKDIKLRTNDAYFLERTKLFMNEIGKELADLQVSRGGNIIMVQVENEYGAYATDKEYIANIRDIVKGAGFTDVPLFQCDWSSTFQRNGLDDLVWTINFGTGANIDAQFKKLQEARPNAPLMCSEFWSGWFDHWGRKHETRDAETMVSGIKDMLDRHISFSLYMTHGGTTFGHWGGANSPAYSAMCSSYDYDAPISEAGWATPKYYKLREMMMQYADSAQVIPDVPAAYPVIEIPEFELKEVAPLFDNLPEPKLSEDIKPMEQFDQGWGTILYRTSLPEVKEGTTLLIDEVHDWAQVYADGKLLGRLDRRRGQNSLVLPSLQKGTRLDILVEAMGRVNFDVAIHDRKGITNKVELLTETDKKELKNWEVYSFPVDYDFAESKKYAEGEKLDAPAYYRATFELDRVGDVFLDMQTWGKGMVWVNGKAMGRFWKIGPQQTLFMPGCWLKKGKNEIIVLDLLGPEKATVSGLKKPILDMLRAEAPATHRTKGQNLNLKGEKSVAIGELTAGNGWQEVKFGKTVAGRYFCLEALSAQDGKDNAAVAEFYLLDENGKPLPRQHWKIEYADSESTSWGNFTADKIYDLQESTYWSTRDGDKYPHRFVINLGEDVKVSGFRYLPRAEESYPGMIKKYKAYVKSTPFNF
;
A
#
# COMPACT_ATOMS: atom_id res chain seq x y z
N MET A 1 17.80 -11.09 -2.11
CA MET A 1 16.83 -11.16 -3.22
C MET A 1 15.69 -12.11 -2.86
N HIS A 2 14.55 -12.01 -3.54
CA HIS A 2 13.37 -12.83 -3.27
C HIS A 2 13.12 -13.78 -4.44
N TYR A 3 13.23 -15.10 -4.22
CA TYR A 3 12.97 -16.11 -5.26
C TYR A 3 11.55 -16.00 -5.83
N THR A 4 10.58 -15.52 -5.05
CA THR A 4 9.19 -15.32 -5.46
C THR A 4 8.99 -14.15 -6.44
N ARG A 5 9.93 -13.20 -6.48
CA ARG A 5 9.92 -12.03 -7.37
C ARG A 5 10.73 -12.21 -8.64
N ILE A 6 11.27 -13.41 -8.85
CA ILE A 6 12.11 -13.78 -9.99
C ILE A 6 11.54 -15.04 -10.61
N PRO A 7 11.27 -15.11 -11.91
CA PRO A 7 10.90 -16.38 -12.55
C PRO A 7 11.93 -17.47 -12.23
N ALA A 8 11.45 -18.68 -11.91
CA ALA A 8 12.36 -19.78 -11.53
C ALA A 8 13.43 -20.05 -12.59
N GLU A 9 13.07 -19.87 -13.87
CA GLU A 9 13.97 -20.00 -15.02
C GLU A 9 15.10 -18.95 -15.03
N TYR A 10 14.95 -17.85 -14.26
CA TYR A 10 15.91 -16.75 -14.16
C TYR A 10 16.70 -16.74 -12.86
N TRP A 11 16.43 -17.64 -11.92
CA TRP A 11 17.14 -17.70 -10.62
C TRP A 11 18.63 -17.82 -10.79
N GLU A 12 19.11 -18.71 -11.67
CA GLU A 12 20.55 -18.94 -11.88
C GLU A 12 21.27 -17.67 -12.35
N HIS A 13 20.70 -16.96 -13.32
CA HIS A 13 21.24 -15.69 -13.80
C HIS A 13 21.37 -14.65 -12.67
N ARG A 14 20.33 -14.49 -11.84
CA ARG A 14 20.34 -13.52 -10.75
C ARG A 14 21.34 -13.90 -9.64
N ILE A 15 21.50 -15.17 -9.36
CA ILE A 15 22.52 -15.70 -8.44
C ILE A 15 23.92 -15.38 -8.99
N GLN A 16 24.16 -15.64 -10.27
CA GLN A 16 25.43 -15.32 -10.93
C GLN A 16 25.73 -13.82 -10.93
N MET A 17 24.71 -12.96 -11.13
CA MET A 17 24.84 -11.51 -11.01
C MET A 17 25.29 -11.07 -9.62
N CYS A 18 24.75 -11.68 -8.56
CA CYS A 18 25.18 -11.40 -7.18
C CYS A 18 26.64 -11.87 -6.94
N LYS A 19 27.02 -13.04 -7.44
CA LYS A 19 28.39 -13.53 -7.33
C LYS A 19 29.37 -12.62 -8.07
N ALA A 20 29.03 -12.17 -9.28
CA ALA A 20 29.84 -11.25 -10.05
C ALA A 20 29.96 -9.87 -9.41
N LEU A 21 29.07 -9.52 -8.49
CA LEU A 21 29.13 -8.31 -7.68
C LEU A 21 30.13 -8.43 -6.51
N GLY A 22 30.68 -9.65 -6.25
CA GLY A 22 31.56 -9.92 -5.13
C GLY A 22 30.85 -10.38 -3.85
N MET A 23 29.55 -10.66 -3.92
CA MET A 23 28.79 -11.19 -2.78
C MET A 23 29.12 -12.66 -2.55
N ASN A 24 29.10 -13.11 -1.30
CA ASN A 24 29.33 -14.50 -0.90
C ASN A 24 28.08 -15.21 -0.34
N THR A 25 27.03 -14.44 -0.05
CA THR A 25 25.82 -14.93 0.61
C THR A 25 24.60 -14.29 -0.03
N ILE A 26 23.53 -15.06 -0.16
CA ILE A 26 22.20 -14.57 -0.56
C ILE A 26 21.28 -14.65 0.64
N CYS A 27 20.68 -13.52 1.00
CA CYS A 27 19.60 -13.48 1.97
C CYS A 27 18.28 -13.76 1.27
N ILE A 28 17.53 -14.75 1.76
CA ILE A 28 16.20 -15.10 1.24
C ILE A 28 15.16 -15.08 2.35
N TYR A 29 13.93 -14.77 1.95
CA TYR A 29 12.74 -14.74 2.83
C TYR A 29 11.79 -15.85 2.42
N ALA A 30 11.23 -16.59 3.37
CA ALA A 30 10.15 -17.52 3.12
C ALA A 30 8.81 -16.82 3.36
N PHE A 31 8.01 -16.68 2.31
CA PHE A 31 6.71 -16.03 2.38
C PHE A 31 5.64 -17.07 2.70
N TRP A 32 5.15 -17.11 3.92
CA TRP A 32 4.18 -18.10 4.35
C TRP A 32 2.95 -18.15 3.43
N ASN A 33 2.40 -16.98 3.06
CA ASN A 33 1.18 -16.90 2.26
C ASN A 33 1.29 -17.40 0.81
N ILE A 34 2.50 -17.52 0.24
CA ILE A 34 2.67 -18.12 -1.08
C ILE A 34 2.78 -19.65 -1.00
N HIS A 35 3.32 -20.15 0.11
CA HIS A 35 3.45 -21.59 0.35
C HIS A 35 2.18 -22.22 0.92
N GLU A 36 1.30 -21.46 1.57
CA GLU A 36 0.03 -21.92 2.15
C GLU A 36 -1.08 -20.92 1.79
N GLN A 37 -1.46 -20.88 0.49
CA GLN A 37 -2.51 -19.98 0.00
C GLN A 37 -3.90 -20.35 0.52
N LYS A 38 -4.10 -21.64 0.81
CA LYS A 38 -5.27 -22.18 1.53
C LYS A 38 -4.79 -22.90 2.76
N GLU A 39 -5.53 -22.75 3.84
CA GLU A 39 -5.20 -23.35 5.12
C GLU A 39 -5.00 -24.86 5.01
N GLY A 40 -3.82 -25.35 5.39
CA GLY A 40 -3.45 -26.76 5.38
C GLY A 40 -2.96 -27.29 4.03
N GLU A 41 -2.96 -26.48 2.96
CA GLU A 41 -2.45 -26.86 1.65
C GLU A 41 -1.10 -26.17 1.38
N PHE A 42 0.00 -26.96 1.44
CA PHE A 42 1.36 -26.43 1.25
C PHE A 42 1.88 -26.70 -0.16
N ASP A 43 2.56 -25.70 -0.74
CA ASP A 43 3.19 -25.79 -2.06
C ASP A 43 4.65 -25.33 -2.02
N PHE A 44 5.56 -26.27 -2.33
CA PHE A 44 7.01 -26.06 -2.45
C PHE A 44 7.53 -26.54 -3.80
N LYS A 45 6.73 -26.40 -4.89
CA LYS A 45 7.08 -26.89 -6.22
C LYS A 45 7.23 -25.74 -7.22
N GLY A 46 8.01 -25.98 -8.27
CA GLY A 46 8.16 -25.02 -9.37
C GLY A 46 8.64 -23.65 -8.90
N GLN A 47 7.85 -22.61 -9.09
CA GLN A 47 8.15 -21.24 -8.66
C GLN A 47 8.30 -21.12 -7.13
N ASN A 48 7.68 -22.01 -6.36
CA ASN A 48 7.68 -22.01 -4.90
C ASN A 48 8.72 -22.99 -4.30
N ASP A 49 9.60 -23.58 -5.11
CA ASP A 49 10.64 -24.52 -4.65
C ASP A 49 11.82 -23.77 -4.05
N ILE A 50 11.66 -23.34 -2.81
CA ILE A 50 12.70 -22.62 -2.05
C ILE A 50 13.97 -23.46 -1.83
N ALA A 51 13.84 -24.78 -1.72
CA ALA A 51 14.98 -25.68 -1.56
C ALA A 51 15.80 -25.75 -2.85
N ALA A 52 15.16 -25.80 -4.01
CA ALA A 52 15.83 -25.75 -5.31
C ALA A 52 16.63 -24.44 -5.47
N PHE A 53 16.07 -23.30 -5.04
CA PHE A 53 16.78 -22.02 -5.02
C PHE A 53 18.05 -22.10 -4.15
N CYS A 54 17.95 -22.64 -2.94
CA CYS A 54 19.09 -22.79 -2.03
C CYS A 54 20.19 -23.68 -2.64
N ARG A 55 19.80 -24.82 -3.23
CA ARG A 55 20.75 -25.75 -3.89
C ARG A 55 21.42 -25.11 -5.11
N LEU A 56 20.66 -24.31 -5.86
CA LEU A 56 21.19 -23.56 -7.00
C LEU A 56 22.23 -22.53 -6.55
N ALA A 57 21.98 -21.81 -5.46
CA ALA A 57 22.94 -20.91 -4.83
C ALA A 57 24.21 -21.67 -4.39
N GLN A 58 24.07 -22.85 -3.78
CA GLN A 58 25.17 -23.72 -3.37
C GLN A 58 26.03 -24.15 -4.57
N LYS A 59 25.40 -24.53 -5.68
CA LYS A 59 26.08 -24.89 -6.94
C LYS A 59 27.01 -23.78 -7.40
N HIS A 60 26.66 -22.51 -7.18
CA HIS A 60 27.46 -21.34 -7.49
C HIS A 60 28.38 -20.87 -6.35
N GLY A 61 28.53 -21.68 -5.29
CA GLY A 61 29.40 -21.39 -4.15
C GLY A 61 28.89 -20.25 -3.27
N MET A 62 27.56 -19.99 -3.24
CA MET A 62 26.93 -18.96 -2.44
C MET A 62 26.32 -19.58 -1.16
N TYR A 63 26.52 -18.92 -0.04
CA TYR A 63 25.81 -19.23 1.20
C TYR A 63 24.40 -18.64 1.17
N ILE A 64 23.58 -19.13 2.10
CA ILE A 64 22.21 -18.64 2.31
C ILE A 64 22.06 -18.13 3.76
N MET A 65 21.51 -16.95 3.89
CA MET A 65 20.93 -16.44 5.13
C MET A 65 19.41 -16.55 5.00
N LEU A 66 18.79 -17.41 5.82
CA LEU A 66 17.35 -17.72 5.74
C LEU A 66 16.56 -16.86 6.72
N ARG A 67 15.47 -16.26 6.23
CA ARG A 67 14.52 -15.48 7.03
C ARG A 67 13.12 -16.09 6.89
N PRO A 68 12.76 -17.09 7.72
CA PRO A 68 11.54 -17.87 7.54
C PRO A 68 10.27 -17.20 8.12
N GLY A 69 10.42 -16.10 8.82
CA GLY A 69 9.29 -15.39 9.42
C GLY A 69 8.93 -15.86 10.83
N PRO A 70 7.62 -16.00 11.13
CA PRO A 70 6.42 -16.08 10.25
C PRO A 70 6.05 -14.82 9.49
N TYR A 71 6.35 -13.65 10.03
CA TYR A 71 6.21 -12.36 9.39
C TYR A 71 7.56 -11.89 8.81
N VAL A 72 7.56 -11.41 7.58
CA VAL A 72 8.79 -11.03 6.87
C VAL A 72 8.76 -9.61 6.29
N CYS A 73 7.69 -8.86 6.43
CA CYS A 73 7.49 -7.53 5.85
C CYS A 73 7.62 -7.53 4.32
N SER A 74 8.78 -7.14 3.81
CA SER A 74 9.26 -7.24 2.41
C SER A 74 8.35 -6.57 1.38
N GLU A 75 7.52 -5.60 1.78
CA GLU A 75 6.52 -4.95 0.92
C GLU A 75 5.66 -5.97 0.16
N TRP A 76 5.51 -7.13 0.77
CA TRP A 76 4.73 -8.26 0.31
C TRP A 76 3.38 -8.29 1.01
N GLU A 77 2.36 -8.78 0.33
CA GLU A 77 0.99 -8.93 0.82
C GLU A 77 0.96 -9.40 2.29
N MET A 78 0.39 -8.59 3.18
CA MET A 78 0.25 -8.86 4.62
C MET A 78 1.58 -9.21 5.34
N GLY A 79 2.72 -8.74 4.81
CA GLY A 79 4.04 -9.08 5.36
C GLY A 79 4.38 -10.57 5.31
N GLY A 80 3.80 -11.30 4.38
CA GLY A 80 3.95 -12.75 4.20
C GLY A 80 2.96 -13.61 4.99
N LEU A 81 2.14 -13.02 5.86
CA LEU A 81 1.12 -13.77 6.62
C LEU A 81 -0.07 -14.14 5.71
N PRO A 82 -0.67 -15.33 5.87
CA PRO A 82 -1.81 -15.76 5.06
C PRO A 82 -3.09 -15.00 5.38
N TRP A 83 -3.81 -14.59 4.35
CA TRP A 83 -5.10 -13.90 4.45
C TRP A 83 -6.16 -14.69 5.22
N TRP A 84 -6.16 -16.02 5.14
CA TRP A 84 -7.15 -16.88 5.78
C TRP A 84 -7.06 -16.85 7.32
N LEU A 85 -5.95 -16.39 7.92
CA LEU A 85 -5.87 -16.08 9.34
C LEU A 85 -6.92 -15.03 9.75
N LEU A 86 -7.23 -14.07 8.86
CA LEU A 86 -8.20 -13.01 9.11
C LEU A 86 -9.67 -13.48 9.07
N LYS A 87 -9.94 -14.73 8.64
CA LYS A 87 -11.27 -15.35 8.78
C LYS A 87 -11.69 -15.47 10.25
N LYS A 88 -10.72 -15.70 11.12
CA LYS A 88 -10.94 -15.69 12.57
C LYS A 88 -11.04 -14.24 13.07
N LYS A 89 -12.26 -13.86 13.51
CA LYS A 89 -12.58 -12.45 13.84
C LYS A 89 -11.72 -11.88 14.97
N ASP A 90 -11.39 -12.70 15.97
CA ASP A 90 -10.66 -12.37 17.19
C ASP A 90 -9.16 -12.70 17.13
N ILE A 91 -8.64 -13.02 15.93
CA ILE A 91 -7.21 -13.31 15.74
C ILE A 91 -6.32 -12.15 16.20
N LYS A 92 -5.25 -12.47 16.91
CA LYS A 92 -4.20 -11.53 17.29
C LYS A 92 -2.90 -11.94 16.62
N LEU A 93 -2.60 -11.31 15.51
CA LEU A 93 -1.40 -11.60 14.72
C LEU A 93 -0.13 -11.17 15.46
N ARG A 94 0.95 -11.91 15.27
CA ARG A 94 2.26 -11.64 15.87
C ARG A 94 2.19 -11.50 17.40
N THR A 95 1.46 -12.41 18.04
CA THR A 95 1.32 -12.49 19.50
C THR A 95 1.33 -13.95 19.97
N ASN A 96 1.19 -14.15 21.29
CA ASN A 96 1.00 -15.48 21.89
C ASN A 96 -0.43 -16.05 21.72
N ASP A 97 -1.22 -15.55 20.75
CA ASP A 97 -2.50 -16.15 20.37
C ASP A 97 -2.29 -17.63 20.01
N ALA A 98 -3.04 -18.51 20.68
CA ALA A 98 -2.81 -19.96 20.56
C ALA A 98 -3.00 -20.47 19.13
N TYR A 99 -4.00 -19.97 18.41
CA TYR A 99 -4.24 -20.36 17.02
C TYR A 99 -3.13 -19.83 16.09
N PHE A 100 -2.70 -18.59 16.28
CA PHE A 100 -1.59 -18.02 15.50
C PHE A 100 -0.30 -18.81 15.70
N LEU A 101 0.06 -19.14 16.94
CA LEU A 101 1.27 -19.94 17.24
C LEU A 101 1.18 -21.37 16.70
N GLU A 102 0.01 -22.01 16.78
CA GLU A 102 -0.20 -23.35 16.22
C GLU A 102 0.00 -23.34 14.69
N ARG A 103 -0.63 -22.40 13.99
CA ARG A 103 -0.48 -22.30 12.53
C ARG A 103 0.96 -21.93 12.13
N THR A 104 1.60 -21.04 12.87
CA THR A 104 3.03 -20.71 12.69
C THR A 104 3.91 -21.95 12.84
N LYS A 105 3.67 -22.77 13.85
CA LYS A 105 4.43 -24.01 14.07
C LYS A 105 4.25 -25.00 12.92
N LEU A 106 3.02 -25.17 12.41
CA LEU A 106 2.75 -26.03 11.26
C LEU A 106 3.51 -25.57 10.02
N PHE A 107 3.43 -24.30 9.68
CA PHE A 107 4.18 -23.72 8.57
C PHE A 107 5.70 -23.88 8.76
N MET A 108 6.21 -23.57 9.94
CA MET A 108 7.65 -23.66 10.21
C MET A 108 8.16 -25.11 10.13
N ASN A 109 7.34 -26.09 10.51
CA ASN A 109 7.67 -27.52 10.35
C ASN A 109 7.76 -27.91 8.87
N GLU A 110 6.90 -27.37 8.01
CA GLU A 110 6.98 -27.62 6.55
C GLU A 110 8.26 -26.96 5.98
N ILE A 111 8.58 -25.73 6.37
CA ILE A 111 9.87 -25.09 6.02
C ILE A 111 11.05 -25.95 6.50
N GLY A 112 10.98 -26.51 7.71
CA GLY A 112 12.01 -27.40 8.25
C GLY A 112 12.21 -28.67 7.44
N LYS A 113 11.13 -29.30 6.95
CA LYS A 113 11.21 -30.47 6.06
C LYS A 113 11.96 -30.15 4.76
N GLU A 114 11.76 -28.96 4.21
CA GLU A 114 12.39 -28.53 2.97
C GLU A 114 13.85 -28.09 3.16
N LEU A 115 14.18 -27.42 4.28
CA LEU A 115 15.41 -26.64 4.41
C LEU A 115 16.34 -27.04 5.55
N ALA A 116 15.87 -27.75 6.60
CA ALA A 116 16.70 -28.00 7.77
C ALA A 116 17.98 -28.83 7.46
N ASP A 117 17.91 -29.73 6.48
CA ASP A 117 19.08 -30.52 6.03
C ASP A 117 20.03 -29.71 5.14
N LEU A 118 19.67 -28.49 4.76
CA LEU A 118 20.53 -27.59 4.01
C LEU A 118 21.40 -26.68 4.89
N GLN A 119 21.38 -26.87 6.19
CA GLN A 119 22.32 -26.18 7.09
C GLN A 119 23.77 -26.55 6.74
N VAL A 120 24.68 -25.61 6.85
CA VAL A 120 26.10 -25.79 6.43
C VAL A 120 26.79 -26.94 7.14
N SER A 121 26.47 -27.18 8.40
CA SER A 121 26.98 -28.29 9.19
C SER A 121 26.52 -29.68 8.70
N ARG A 122 25.44 -29.72 7.91
CA ARG A 122 24.87 -30.93 7.30
C ARG A 122 25.20 -31.07 5.81
N GLY A 123 26.15 -30.26 5.32
CA GLY A 123 26.60 -30.27 3.92
C GLY A 123 25.81 -29.35 2.96
N GLY A 124 24.88 -28.54 3.48
CA GLY A 124 24.19 -27.51 2.74
C GLY A 124 24.93 -26.17 2.76
N ASN A 125 24.19 -25.09 2.57
CA ASN A 125 24.74 -23.73 2.48
C ASN A 125 24.01 -22.68 3.34
N ILE A 126 23.05 -23.08 4.18
CA ILE A 126 22.40 -22.16 5.11
C ILE A 126 23.32 -21.94 6.31
N ILE A 127 23.69 -20.67 6.56
CA ILE A 127 24.65 -20.30 7.61
C ILE A 127 24.03 -19.59 8.80
N MET A 128 22.84 -18.99 8.64
CA MET A 128 22.09 -18.29 9.70
C MET A 128 20.59 -18.38 9.43
N VAL A 129 19.78 -18.34 10.48
CA VAL A 129 18.32 -18.34 10.39
C VAL A 129 17.74 -17.26 11.29
N GLN A 130 16.86 -16.42 10.75
CA GLN A 130 16.22 -15.35 11.51
C GLN A 130 15.01 -15.85 12.31
N VAL A 131 14.78 -15.19 13.43
CA VAL A 131 13.60 -15.35 14.29
C VAL A 131 12.76 -14.07 14.17
N GLU A 132 11.54 -14.18 13.65
CA GLU A 132 10.63 -13.04 13.41
C GLU A 132 11.22 -11.98 12.48
N ASN A 133 10.71 -10.76 12.46
CA ASN A 133 11.28 -9.64 11.68
C ASN A 133 10.85 -8.29 12.27
N GLU A 134 11.83 -7.46 12.67
CA GLU A 134 11.65 -6.09 13.16
C GLU A 134 10.52 -5.96 14.20
N TYR A 135 10.42 -6.94 15.08
CA TYR A 135 9.32 -7.02 16.04
C TYR A 135 9.28 -5.83 17.01
N GLY A 136 10.42 -5.21 17.28
CA GLY A 136 10.51 -4.03 18.13
C GLY A 136 9.77 -2.80 17.57
N ALA A 137 9.52 -2.75 16.28
CA ALA A 137 8.67 -1.73 15.65
C ALA A 137 7.16 -2.03 15.80
N TYR A 138 6.81 -3.29 16.05
CA TYR A 138 5.42 -3.75 16.20
C TYR A 138 4.94 -3.79 17.64
N ALA A 139 5.73 -4.43 18.53
CA ALA A 139 5.34 -4.63 19.92
C ALA A 139 6.54 -4.84 20.85
N THR A 140 6.26 -5.02 22.13
CA THR A 140 7.22 -5.41 23.16
C THR A 140 6.69 -6.64 23.87
N ASP A 141 7.18 -7.83 23.47
CA ASP A 141 6.83 -9.13 24.04
C ASP A 141 7.95 -10.14 23.81
N LYS A 142 8.85 -10.26 24.78
CA LYS A 142 9.97 -11.21 24.72
C LYS A 142 9.53 -12.69 24.75
N GLU A 143 8.38 -12.97 25.39
CA GLU A 143 7.85 -14.34 25.47
C GLU A 143 7.40 -14.79 24.07
N TYR A 144 6.73 -13.92 23.31
CA TYR A 144 6.38 -14.22 21.93
C TYR A 144 7.61 -14.52 21.07
N ILE A 145 8.65 -13.68 21.16
CA ILE A 145 9.90 -13.92 20.42
C ILE A 145 10.58 -15.23 20.84
N ALA A 146 10.57 -15.55 22.14
CA ALA A 146 11.09 -16.83 22.62
C ALA A 146 10.29 -18.02 22.06
N ASN A 147 8.96 -17.91 21.98
CA ASN A 147 8.11 -18.95 21.38
C ASN A 147 8.42 -19.12 19.88
N ILE A 148 8.62 -18.05 19.13
CA ILE A 148 9.01 -18.14 17.71
C ILE A 148 10.40 -18.77 17.57
N ARG A 149 11.39 -18.38 18.38
CA ARG A 149 12.70 -19.02 18.44
C ARG A 149 12.59 -20.53 18.65
N ASP A 150 11.77 -20.95 19.61
CA ASP A 150 11.61 -22.36 19.96
C ASP A 150 10.90 -23.14 18.85
N ILE A 151 9.95 -22.50 18.15
CA ILE A 151 9.30 -23.05 16.95
C ILE A 151 10.33 -23.25 15.83
N VAL A 152 11.21 -22.27 15.57
CA VAL A 152 12.28 -22.38 14.57
C VAL A 152 13.26 -23.50 14.92
N LYS A 153 13.70 -23.59 16.18
CA LYS A 153 14.54 -24.70 16.65
C LYS A 153 13.83 -26.05 16.50
N GLY A 154 12.54 -26.11 16.89
CA GLY A 154 11.71 -27.32 16.78
C GLY A 154 11.50 -27.80 15.34
N ALA A 155 11.60 -26.90 14.36
CA ALA A 155 11.55 -27.23 12.93
C ALA A 155 12.88 -27.81 12.39
N GLY A 156 13.95 -27.90 13.23
CA GLY A 156 15.20 -28.52 12.86
C GLY A 156 16.38 -27.56 12.62
N PHE A 157 16.19 -26.25 12.78
CA PHE A 157 17.26 -25.26 12.63
C PHE A 157 18.03 -25.09 13.95
N THR A 158 18.90 -26.08 14.24
CA THR A 158 19.63 -26.18 15.50
C THR A 158 21.13 -26.05 15.35
N ASP A 159 21.66 -26.14 14.15
CA ASP A 159 23.10 -26.32 13.90
C ASP A 159 23.78 -25.04 13.39
N VAL A 160 23.01 -23.97 13.19
CA VAL A 160 23.51 -22.67 12.78
C VAL A 160 23.01 -21.57 13.72
N PRO A 161 23.71 -20.44 13.83
CA PRO A 161 23.25 -19.30 14.63
C PRO A 161 21.86 -18.82 14.23
N LEU A 162 21.02 -18.57 15.24
CA LEU A 162 19.77 -17.82 15.05
C LEU A 162 20.02 -16.34 15.32
N PHE A 163 19.31 -15.45 14.62
CA PHE A 163 19.47 -14.02 14.78
C PHE A 163 18.13 -13.29 14.80
N GLN A 164 18.14 -12.09 15.38
CA GLN A 164 17.07 -11.10 15.35
C GLN A 164 17.54 -9.87 14.62
N CYS A 165 16.67 -9.23 13.83
CA CYS A 165 16.94 -7.91 13.28
C CYS A 165 15.92 -6.89 13.78
N ASP A 166 16.40 -5.71 14.07
CA ASP A 166 15.59 -4.55 14.48
C ASP A 166 16.32 -3.25 14.10
N TRP A 167 15.68 -2.13 14.39
CA TRP A 167 16.32 -0.83 14.28
C TRP A 167 17.15 -0.52 15.53
N SER A 168 18.13 0.35 15.41
CA SER A 168 18.98 0.80 16.52
C SER A 168 18.18 1.41 17.68
N SER A 169 16.96 1.89 17.43
CA SER A 169 16.06 2.45 18.44
C SER A 169 15.16 1.41 19.13
N THR A 170 15.02 0.21 18.58
CA THR A 170 14.00 -0.77 19.02
C THR A 170 14.56 -2.15 19.41
N PHE A 171 15.78 -2.52 19.00
CA PHE A 171 16.32 -3.87 19.14
C PHE A 171 16.36 -4.37 20.60
N GLN A 172 16.57 -3.49 21.57
CA GLN A 172 16.62 -3.86 22.99
C GLN A 172 15.28 -4.27 23.58
N ARG A 173 14.17 -3.89 22.95
CA ARG A 173 12.82 -4.15 23.47
C ARG A 173 12.55 -5.65 23.61
N ASN A 174 12.99 -6.43 22.64
CA ASN A 174 12.68 -7.85 22.51
C ASN A 174 13.93 -8.74 22.34
N GLY A 175 15.13 -8.20 22.53
CA GLY A 175 16.37 -8.92 22.34
C GLY A 175 16.50 -10.12 23.28
N LEU A 176 16.72 -11.32 22.73
CA LEU A 176 17.05 -12.54 23.47
C LEU A 176 18.57 -12.72 23.54
N ASP A 177 19.07 -13.18 24.68
CA ASP A 177 20.51 -13.27 24.92
C ASP A 177 21.22 -14.38 24.12
N ASP A 178 20.48 -15.41 23.74
CA ASP A 178 20.99 -16.54 22.95
C ASP A 178 20.89 -16.33 21.41
N LEU A 179 20.42 -15.16 20.95
CA LEU A 179 20.36 -14.80 19.54
C LEU A 179 21.44 -13.78 19.17
N VAL A 180 21.88 -13.83 17.93
CA VAL A 180 22.70 -12.76 17.35
C VAL A 180 21.80 -11.56 17.06
N TRP A 181 22.22 -10.38 17.50
CA TRP A 181 21.47 -9.14 17.23
C TRP A 181 22.06 -8.40 16.05
N THR A 182 21.21 -8.05 15.09
CA THR A 182 21.57 -7.29 13.88
C THR A 182 20.74 -6.02 13.79
N ILE A 183 21.27 -5.01 13.13
CA ILE A 183 20.63 -3.68 13.02
C ILE A 183 20.34 -3.39 11.55
N ASN A 184 19.12 -2.92 11.25
CA ASN A 184 18.70 -2.49 9.92
C ASN A 184 18.78 -0.96 9.79
N PHE A 185 19.32 -0.48 8.68
CA PHE A 185 19.38 0.93 8.31
C PHE A 185 19.68 1.11 6.81
N GLY A 186 19.55 2.30 6.29
CA GLY A 186 19.68 2.56 4.86
C GLY A 186 20.82 3.49 4.47
N THR A 187 20.87 3.74 3.18
CA THR A 187 21.82 4.67 2.51
C THR A 187 21.83 6.03 3.23
N GLY A 188 23.04 6.51 3.54
CA GLY A 188 23.26 7.79 4.23
C GLY A 188 23.23 7.72 5.77
N ALA A 189 23.00 6.55 6.36
CA ALA A 189 23.04 6.40 7.82
C ALA A 189 24.45 6.57 8.39
N ASN A 190 24.53 7.12 9.60
CA ASN A 190 25.76 7.18 10.38
C ASN A 190 26.03 5.81 11.03
N ILE A 191 27.01 5.06 10.54
CA ILE A 191 27.28 3.67 10.96
C ILE A 191 27.59 3.56 12.45
N ASP A 192 28.44 4.45 12.98
CA ASP A 192 28.80 4.42 14.41
C ASP A 192 27.57 4.64 15.31
N ALA A 193 26.70 5.56 14.93
CA ALA A 193 25.45 5.86 15.67
C ALA A 193 24.50 4.66 15.65
N GLN A 194 24.42 3.91 14.53
CA GLN A 194 23.56 2.73 14.41
C GLN A 194 23.99 1.60 15.35
N PHE A 195 25.29 1.36 15.51
CA PHE A 195 25.80 0.24 16.30
C PHE A 195 26.15 0.60 17.75
N LYS A 196 26.18 1.89 18.11
CA LYS A 196 26.60 2.36 19.43
C LYS A 196 25.93 1.61 20.59
N LYS A 197 24.61 1.58 20.60
CA LYS A 197 23.84 0.92 21.69
C LYS A 197 24.06 -0.60 21.73
N LEU A 198 24.25 -1.24 20.56
CA LEU A 198 24.53 -2.66 20.49
C LEU A 198 25.92 -2.96 21.07
N GLN A 199 26.92 -2.17 20.72
CA GLN A 199 28.28 -2.32 21.27
C GLN A 199 28.34 -2.04 22.78
N GLU A 200 27.55 -1.08 23.27
CA GLU A 200 27.42 -0.82 24.72
C GLU A 200 26.79 -2.01 25.45
N ALA A 201 25.75 -2.63 24.87
CA ALA A 201 25.06 -3.80 25.44
C ALA A 201 25.85 -5.09 25.31
N ARG A 202 26.57 -5.29 24.20
CA ARG A 202 27.36 -6.47 23.84
C ARG A 202 28.70 -6.09 23.21
N PRO A 203 29.71 -5.70 24.00
CA PRO A 203 30.97 -5.15 23.47
C PRO A 203 31.75 -6.09 22.53
N ASN A 204 31.58 -7.41 22.67
CA ASN A 204 32.29 -8.41 21.88
C ASN A 204 31.38 -9.10 20.82
N ALA A 205 30.16 -8.60 20.60
CA ALA A 205 29.27 -9.18 19.61
C ALA A 205 29.76 -8.87 18.19
N PRO A 206 29.63 -9.81 17.24
CA PRO A 206 29.83 -9.49 15.83
C PRO A 206 28.81 -8.47 15.38
N LEU A 207 29.25 -7.49 14.60
CA LEU A 207 28.35 -6.45 14.07
C LEU A 207 27.90 -6.83 12.67
N MET A 208 26.58 -6.68 12.43
CA MET A 208 25.97 -6.93 11.14
C MET A 208 24.79 -6.01 10.89
N CYS A 209 24.78 -5.41 9.70
CA CYS A 209 23.60 -4.81 9.12
C CYS A 209 22.86 -5.87 8.29
N SER A 210 21.75 -6.38 8.79
CA SER A 210 21.00 -7.46 8.11
C SER A 210 20.07 -6.96 7.01
N GLU A 211 19.80 -5.67 6.97
CA GLU A 211 19.20 -4.97 5.84
C GLU A 211 19.86 -3.59 5.71
N PHE A 212 20.71 -3.44 4.70
CA PHE A 212 21.19 -2.14 4.26
C PHE A 212 20.39 -1.71 3.03
N TRP A 213 19.49 -0.73 3.19
CA TRP A 213 18.56 -0.33 2.14
C TRP A 213 19.27 0.48 1.04
N SER A 214 19.43 -0.15 -0.13
CA SER A 214 20.16 0.40 -1.29
C SER A 214 19.36 1.40 -2.11
N GLY A 215 18.06 1.36 -2.00
CA GLY A 215 17.05 2.14 -2.70
C GLY A 215 15.80 2.25 -1.88
N TRP A 216 14.64 2.29 -2.53
CA TRP A 216 13.33 2.22 -1.90
C TRP A 216 12.27 1.72 -2.89
N PHE A 217 11.10 1.36 -2.39
CA PHE A 217 9.97 0.85 -3.17
C PHE A 217 8.98 1.95 -3.55
N ASP A 218 8.27 1.73 -4.65
CA ASP A 218 7.29 2.67 -5.17
C ASP A 218 5.87 2.38 -4.70
N HIS A 219 5.12 3.45 -4.54
CA HIS A 219 3.69 3.41 -4.26
C HIS A 219 2.88 4.00 -5.41
N TRP A 220 1.70 3.46 -5.67
CA TRP A 220 0.76 4.05 -6.61
C TRP A 220 0.38 5.47 -6.20
N GLY A 221 0.52 6.39 -7.16
CA GLY A 221 0.21 7.80 -6.98
C GLY A 221 1.27 8.62 -6.26
N ARG A 222 2.47 8.07 -6.02
CA ARG A 222 3.62 8.79 -5.46
C ARG A 222 4.78 8.84 -6.45
N LYS A 223 5.72 9.74 -6.20
CA LYS A 223 6.93 9.90 -7.01
C LYS A 223 7.79 8.63 -6.94
N HIS A 224 8.41 8.26 -8.06
CA HIS A 224 9.41 7.20 -8.13
C HIS A 224 10.58 7.46 -7.16
N GLU A 225 10.95 6.42 -6.42
CA GLU A 225 11.98 6.46 -5.39
C GLU A 225 13.36 6.11 -5.96
N THR A 226 14.36 6.89 -5.63
CA THR A 226 15.77 6.64 -5.97
C THR A 226 16.68 7.01 -4.81
N ARG A 227 17.85 6.39 -4.73
CA ARG A 227 18.92 6.73 -3.76
C ARG A 227 20.23 6.93 -4.50
N ASP A 228 21.04 7.85 -4.02
CA ASP A 228 22.34 8.16 -4.63
C ASP A 228 23.31 6.98 -4.55
N ALA A 229 23.91 6.64 -5.70
CA ALA A 229 24.79 5.50 -5.82
C ALA A 229 26.11 5.67 -5.04
N GLU A 230 26.69 6.86 -5.04
CA GLU A 230 27.96 7.13 -4.33
C GLU A 230 27.74 7.03 -2.82
N THR A 231 26.64 7.58 -2.32
CA THR A 231 26.28 7.51 -0.90
C THR A 231 26.03 6.07 -0.45
N MET A 232 25.38 5.26 -1.29
CA MET A 232 25.16 3.84 -1.01
C MET A 232 26.48 3.06 -0.94
N VAL A 233 27.35 3.21 -1.95
CA VAL A 233 28.66 2.52 -2.02
C VAL A 233 29.55 2.94 -0.86
N SER A 234 29.58 4.24 -0.55
CA SER A 234 30.33 4.78 0.60
C SER A 234 29.88 4.16 1.92
N GLY A 235 28.58 3.97 2.14
CA GLY A 235 28.05 3.32 3.35
C GLY A 235 28.49 1.87 3.47
N ILE A 236 28.48 1.11 2.37
CA ILE A 236 28.94 -0.28 2.35
C ILE A 236 30.46 -0.34 2.59
N LYS A 237 31.24 0.52 1.94
CA LYS A 237 32.69 0.62 2.17
C LYS A 237 33.00 0.93 3.63
N ASP A 238 32.28 1.85 4.23
CA ASP A 238 32.44 2.24 5.63
C ASP A 238 32.18 1.05 6.59
N MET A 239 31.18 0.21 6.31
CA MET A 239 30.97 -1.04 7.06
C MET A 239 32.11 -2.04 6.87
N LEU A 240 32.62 -2.24 5.65
CA LEU A 240 33.72 -3.15 5.35
C LEU A 240 35.02 -2.71 6.04
N ASP A 241 35.34 -1.42 6.02
CA ASP A 241 36.51 -0.84 6.71
C ASP A 241 36.46 -1.07 8.23
N ARG A 242 35.26 -1.22 8.80
CA ARG A 242 35.03 -1.53 10.24
C ARG A 242 34.81 -3.02 10.52
N HIS A 243 35.01 -3.90 9.54
CA HIS A 243 34.73 -5.34 9.66
C HIS A 243 33.28 -5.66 10.08
N ILE A 244 32.31 -4.85 9.62
CA ILE A 244 30.90 -5.07 9.83
C ILE A 244 30.33 -5.84 8.64
N SER A 245 29.67 -6.97 8.92
CA SER A 245 28.93 -7.73 7.90
C SER A 245 27.69 -6.98 7.45
N PHE A 246 27.32 -7.11 6.18
CA PHE A 246 26.12 -6.48 5.64
C PHE A 246 25.33 -7.42 4.73
N SER A 247 24.03 -7.19 4.67
CA SER A 247 23.12 -7.76 3.68
C SER A 247 22.44 -6.62 2.94
N LEU A 248 22.69 -6.53 1.62
CA LEU A 248 22.13 -5.46 0.80
C LEU A 248 20.65 -5.72 0.50
N TYR A 249 19.78 -4.83 0.95
CA TYR A 249 18.35 -4.87 0.68
C TYR A 249 17.96 -3.69 -0.21
N MET A 250 17.69 -3.82 -1.50
CA MET A 250 17.81 -5.03 -2.31
C MET A 250 19.07 -5.01 -3.14
N THR A 251 19.71 -6.15 -3.33
CA THR A 251 20.69 -6.34 -4.41
C THR A 251 19.99 -6.43 -5.77
N HIS A 252 18.87 -7.17 -5.77
CA HIS A 252 17.93 -7.30 -6.87
C HIS A 252 16.53 -7.40 -6.29
N GLY A 253 15.67 -6.46 -6.63
CA GLY A 253 14.28 -6.46 -6.14
C GLY A 253 13.36 -7.39 -6.93
N GLY A 254 13.43 -7.33 -8.23
CA GLY A 254 12.60 -8.11 -9.14
C GLY A 254 11.19 -7.53 -9.34
N THR A 255 10.22 -8.39 -9.54
CA THR A 255 8.83 -8.02 -9.82
C THR A 255 7.89 -8.65 -8.82
N THR A 256 7.01 -7.85 -8.24
CA THR A 256 5.87 -8.36 -7.47
C THR A 256 4.76 -8.76 -8.43
N PHE A 257 4.86 -9.98 -8.97
CA PHE A 257 3.90 -10.50 -9.93
C PHE A 257 2.50 -10.65 -9.32
N GLY A 258 1.47 -10.50 -10.16
CA GLY A 258 0.08 -10.68 -9.75
C GLY A 258 -0.38 -9.68 -8.68
N HIS A 259 -0.93 -10.22 -7.60
CA HIS A 259 -1.56 -9.46 -6.52
C HIS A 259 -0.71 -9.35 -5.23
N TRP A 260 0.53 -9.81 -5.25
CA TRP A 260 1.35 -10.02 -4.06
C TRP A 260 1.96 -8.75 -3.44
N GLY A 261 1.77 -7.59 -4.03
CA GLY A 261 2.22 -6.32 -3.43
C GLY A 261 1.45 -5.98 -2.15
N GLY A 262 2.17 -5.52 -1.15
CA GLY A 262 1.60 -5.05 0.11
C GLY A 262 1.19 -3.58 0.08
N ALA A 263 1.08 -2.99 1.28
CA ALA A 263 0.79 -1.57 1.46
C ALA A 263 1.39 -1.03 2.76
N ASN A 264 1.61 0.27 2.83
CA ASN A 264 1.96 0.96 4.07
C ASN A 264 0.74 1.63 4.72
N SER A 265 0.85 1.90 6.01
CA SER A 265 -0.07 2.58 6.91
C SER A 265 0.74 3.52 7.83
N PRO A 266 0.16 4.53 8.53
CA PRO A 266 -1.28 4.81 8.70
C PRO A 266 -1.96 5.44 7.49
N ALA A 267 -1.29 6.26 6.68
CA ALA A 267 -1.83 6.69 5.40
C ALA A 267 -1.69 5.54 4.39
N TYR A 268 -2.79 4.84 4.13
CA TYR A 268 -2.77 3.68 3.25
C TYR A 268 -2.13 3.99 1.90
N SER A 269 -1.14 3.21 1.52
CA SER A 269 -0.35 3.39 0.30
C SER A 269 0.03 2.03 -0.28
N ALA A 270 -0.68 1.61 -1.33
CA ALA A 270 -0.41 0.34 -1.99
C ALA A 270 0.86 0.40 -2.85
N MET A 271 1.62 -0.69 -2.84
CA MET A 271 2.86 -0.85 -3.61
C MET A 271 2.59 -1.03 -5.10
N CYS A 272 3.50 -0.52 -5.93
CA CYS A 272 3.55 -0.83 -7.35
C CYS A 272 3.93 -2.29 -7.61
N SER A 273 3.65 -2.78 -8.83
CA SER A 273 4.02 -4.14 -9.23
C SER A 273 5.52 -4.31 -9.45
N SER A 274 6.20 -3.30 -10.01
CA SER A 274 7.66 -3.29 -10.07
C SER A 274 8.25 -3.19 -8.68
N TYR A 275 9.17 -4.08 -8.37
CA TYR A 275 9.99 -4.00 -7.16
C TYR A 275 11.45 -3.72 -7.55
N ASP A 276 11.63 -2.86 -8.56
CA ASP A 276 12.96 -2.45 -9.05
C ASP A 276 13.82 -1.93 -7.89
N TYR A 277 13.23 -1.21 -6.95
CA TYR A 277 13.83 -0.75 -5.70
C TYR A 277 15.00 0.23 -5.90
N ASP A 278 15.25 0.67 -7.14
CA ASP A 278 16.50 1.36 -7.50
C ASP A 278 17.75 0.53 -7.10
N ALA A 279 17.62 -0.79 -7.18
CA ALA A 279 18.65 -1.75 -6.78
C ALA A 279 19.83 -1.78 -7.78
N PRO A 280 21.01 -2.27 -7.37
CA PRO A 280 22.14 -2.47 -8.28
C PRO A 280 21.80 -3.35 -9.49
N ILE A 281 20.99 -4.37 -9.31
CA ILE A 281 20.45 -5.21 -10.40
C ILE A 281 19.00 -4.78 -10.64
N SER A 282 18.70 -4.29 -11.85
CA SER A 282 17.37 -3.82 -12.22
C SER A 282 16.33 -4.94 -12.21
N GLU A 283 15.04 -4.58 -12.28
CA GLU A 283 13.92 -5.52 -12.36
C GLU A 283 14.12 -6.62 -13.42
N ALA A 284 14.62 -6.26 -14.61
CA ALA A 284 14.92 -7.20 -15.68
C ALA A 284 16.26 -7.95 -15.53
N GLY A 285 17.02 -7.70 -14.48
CA GLY A 285 18.31 -8.34 -14.21
C GLY A 285 19.51 -7.66 -14.89
N TRP A 286 19.37 -6.41 -15.28
CA TRP A 286 20.46 -5.65 -15.88
C TRP A 286 21.38 -5.07 -14.81
N ALA A 287 22.68 -5.04 -15.09
CA ALA A 287 23.64 -4.28 -14.30
C ALA A 287 23.41 -2.78 -14.52
N THR A 288 23.08 -2.06 -13.45
CA THR A 288 22.89 -0.60 -13.46
C THR A 288 24.22 0.14 -13.24
N PRO A 289 24.28 1.47 -13.41
CA PRO A 289 25.45 2.25 -12.98
C PRO A 289 25.80 2.02 -11.50
N LYS A 290 24.80 1.85 -10.62
CA LYS A 290 24.95 1.51 -9.20
C LYS A 290 25.66 0.15 -9.01
N TYR A 291 25.35 -0.83 -9.85
CA TYR A 291 26.00 -2.15 -9.86
C TYR A 291 27.50 -2.05 -10.15
N TYR A 292 27.87 -1.32 -11.20
CA TYR A 292 29.28 -1.21 -11.57
C TYR A 292 30.11 -0.47 -10.55
N LYS A 293 29.59 0.60 -9.95
CA LYS A 293 30.25 1.32 -8.85
C LYS A 293 30.44 0.43 -7.61
N LEU A 294 29.40 -0.33 -7.26
CA LEU A 294 29.49 -1.27 -6.14
C LEU A 294 30.49 -2.39 -6.43
N ARG A 295 30.48 -2.96 -7.64
CA ARG A 295 31.43 -4.01 -8.05
C ARG A 295 32.89 -3.50 -7.97
N GLU A 296 33.17 -2.31 -8.49
CA GLU A 296 34.51 -1.73 -8.44
C GLU A 296 35.00 -1.58 -6.99
N MET A 297 34.17 -1.13 -6.09
CA MET A 297 34.50 -1.03 -4.67
C MET A 297 34.69 -2.40 -4.04
N MET A 298 33.78 -3.36 -4.28
CA MET A 298 33.85 -4.72 -3.72
C MET A 298 35.10 -5.47 -4.16
N MET A 299 35.60 -5.27 -5.38
CA MET A 299 36.82 -5.88 -5.86
C MET A 299 38.06 -5.49 -5.04
N GLN A 300 38.04 -4.34 -4.36
CA GLN A 300 39.14 -3.89 -3.49
C GLN A 300 39.23 -4.70 -2.18
N TYR A 301 38.10 -5.34 -1.79
CA TYR A 301 37.99 -6.16 -0.57
C TYR A 301 38.01 -7.66 -0.86
N ALA A 302 38.08 -8.06 -2.13
CA ALA A 302 38.17 -9.48 -2.48
C ALA A 302 39.48 -10.07 -1.99
N ASP A 303 39.42 -11.24 -1.32
CA ASP A 303 40.60 -12.01 -1.00
C ASP A 303 41.31 -12.47 -2.28
N SER A 304 42.64 -12.56 -2.25
CA SER A 304 43.44 -13.02 -3.37
C SER A 304 43.08 -14.43 -3.87
N ALA A 305 42.43 -15.23 -3.03
CA ALA A 305 41.94 -16.56 -3.38
C ALA A 305 40.49 -16.52 -3.94
N GLN A 306 39.78 -15.39 -3.86
CA GLN A 306 38.41 -15.25 -4.34
C GLN A 306 38.39 -14.86 -5.80
N VAL A 307 37.87 -15.75 -6.65
CA VAL A 307 37.63 -15.44 -8.06
C VAL A 307 36.26 -14.78 -8.20
N ILE A 308 36.23 -13.48 -8.50
CA ILE A 308 35.00 -12.76 -8.86
C ILE A 308 34.81 -12.91 -10.39
N PRO A 309 33.74 -13.59 -10.84
CA PRO A 309 33.49 -13.84 -12.25
C PRO A 309 33.10 -12.55 -13.00
N ASP A 310 33.15 -12.60 -14.32
CA ASP A 310 32.65 -11.54 -15.21
C ASP A 310 31.12 -11.39 -14.99
N VAL A 311 30.63 -10.18 -15.30
CA VAL A 311 29.21 -9.87 -15.21
C VAL A 311 28.44 -10.68 -16.27
N PRO A 312 27.45 -11.50 -15.89
CA PRO A 312 26.63 -12.26 -16.83
C PRO A 312 25.97 -11.36 -17.88
N ALA A 313 25.84 -11.86 -19.10
CA ALA A 313 25.10 -11.17 -20.15
C ALA A 313 23.62 -11.07 -19.79
N ALA A 314 22.99 -9.94 -20.11
CA ALA A 314 21.55 -9.77 -19.97
C ALA A 314 20.80 -10.69 -20.96
N TYR A 315 19.58 -11.09 -20.61
CA TYR A 315 18.70 -11.79 -21.51
C TYR A 315 18.31 -10.92 -22.70
N PRO A 316 17.98 -11.54 -23.87
CA PRO A 316 17.50 -10.80 -25.03
C PRO A 316 16.25 -9.99 -24.70
N VAL A 317 16.16 -8.80 -25.26
CA VAL A 317 15.01 -7.90 -25.13
C VAL A 317 14.35 -7.74 -26.50
N ILE A 318 13.02 -7.79 -26.53
CA ILE A 318 12.23 -7.64 -27.75
C ILE A 318 11.30 -6.44 -27.69
N GLU A 319 10.79 -6.03 -28.84
CA GLU A 319 9.64 -5.12 -28.98
C GLU A 319 8.45 -5.91 -29.50
N ILE A 320 7.26 -5.50 -29.09
CA ILE A 320 6.00 -6.01 -29.64
C ILE A 320 5.25 -4.82 -30.23
N PRO A 321 4.94 -4.82 -31.54
CA PRO A 321 4.13 -3.78 -32.15
C PRO A 321 2.77 -3.66 -31.48
N GLU A 322 2.19 -2.46 -31.46
CA GLU A 322 0.87 -2.23 -30.89
C GLU A 322 -0.17 -3.14 -31.56
N PHE A 323 -0.99 -3.78 -30.75
CA PHE A 323 -2.13 -4.58 -31.18
C PHE A 323 -3.36 -4.32 -30.28
N GLU A 324 -4.54 -4.56 -30.82
CA GLU A 324 -5.81 -4.30 -30.16
C GLU A 324 -6.38 -5.56 -29.48
N LEU A 325 -6.94 -5.41 -28.28
CA LEU A 325 -7.71 -6.44 -27.59
C LEU A 325 -9.19 -6.27 -27.93
N LYS A 326 -9.66 -7.05 -28.92
CA LYS A 326 -11.00 -6.92 -29.51
C LYS A 326 -12.07 -7.76 -28.82
N GLU A 327 -11.69 -8.77 -28.06
CA GLU A 327 -12.63 -9.59 -27.31
C GLU A 327 -12.87 -8.96 -25.95
N VAL A 328 -14.13 -8.61 -25.65
CA VAL A 328 -14.55 -7.88 -24.45
C VAL A 328 -15.59 -8.70 -23.70
N ALA A 329 -15.45 -8.74 -22.37
CA ALA A 329 -16.43 -9.34 -21.46
C ALA A 329 -16.76 -8.35 -20.35
N PRO A 330 -17.91 -7.62 -20.43
CA PRO A 330 -18.31 -6.67 -19.39
C PRO A 330 -18.43 -7.38 -18.03
N LEU A 331 -17.92 -6.76 -16.96
CA LEU A 331 -17.90 -7.39 -15.63
C LEU A 331 -19.33 -7.66 -15.14
N PHE A 332 -20.24 -6.71 -15.29
CA PHE A 332 -21.63 -6.83 -14.81
C PHE A 332 -22.47 -7.84 -15.59
N ASP A 333 -22.07 -8.21 -16.81
CA ASP A 333 -22.72 -9.28 -17.61
C ASP A 333 -22.12 -10.67 -17.29
N ASN A 334 -21.09 -10.72 -16.48
CA ASN A 334 -20.34 -11.91 -16.11
C ASN A 334 -20.31 -12.15 -14.60
N LEU A 335 -21.40 -11.80 -13.90
CA LEU A 335 -21.50 -12.01 -12.46
C LEU A 335 -21.47 -13.52 -12.13
N PRO A 336 -20.69 -13.94 -11.14
CA PRO A 336 -20.77 -15.29 -10.59
C PRO A 336 -22.06 -15.47 -9.76
N GLU A 337 -22.26 -16.67 -9.22
CA GLU A 337 -23.38 -16.89 -8.29
C GLU A 337 -23.19 -16.06 -7.00
N PRO A 338 -24.24 -15.35 -6.54
CA PRO A 338 -24.18 -14.53 -5.34
C PRO A 338 -24.18 -15.36 -4.06
N LYS A 339 -23.47 -14.88 -3.06
CA LYS A 339 -23.65 -15.30 -1.66
C LYS A 339 -24.53 -14.28 -0.95
N LEU A 340 -25.58 -14.76 -0.24
CA LEU A 340 -26.48 -13.88 0.47
C LEU A 340 -25.96 -13.58 1.88
N SER A 341 -26.09 -12.35 2.33
CA SER A 341 -25.71 -11.92 3.66
C SER A 341 -26.67 -10.82 4.16
N GLU A 342 -27.20 -10.97 5.37
CA GLU A 342 -28.01 -9.92 5.98
C GLU A 342 -27.19 -8.66 6.23
N ASP A 343 -25.99 -8.84 6.81
CA ASP A 343 -25.06 -7.77 7.14
C ASP A 343 -23.90 -7.71 6.17
N ILE A 344 -23.25 -6.54 6.10
CA ILE A 344 -21.94 -6.40 5.44
C ILE A 344 -20.92 -7.28 6.19
N LYS A 345 -20.09 -7.93 5.41
CA LYS A 345 -18.94 -8.72 5.90
C LYS A 345 -17.74 -8.48 4.98
N PRO A 346 -16.52 -8.55 5.52
CA PRO A 346 -15.31 -8.46 4.72
C PRO A 346 -15.15 -9.65 3.78
N MET A 347 -14.30 -9.49 2.78
CA MET A 347 -14.01 -10.45 1.72
C MET A 347 -13.65 -11.84 2.25
N GLU A 348 -12.87 -11.90 3.33
CA GLU A 348 -12.40 -13.13 3.97
C GLU A 348 -13.55 -14.00 4.50
N GLN A 349 -14.67 -13.40 4.90
CA GLN A 349 -15.87 -14.13 5.34
C GLN A 349 -16.65 -14.77 4.18
N PHE A 350 -16.30 -14.44 2.94
CA PHE A 350 -16.84 -15.04 1.73
C PHE A 350 -15.85 -16.00 1.07
N ASP A 351 -14.81 -16.43 1.79
CA ASP A 351 -13.73 -17.30 1.28
C ASP A 351 -12.99 -16.72 0.08
N GLN A 352 -12.80 -15.40 0.09
CA GLN A 352 -12.05 -14.70 -0.94
C GLN A 352 -10.87 -13.96 -0.29
N GLY A 353 -9.65 -14.23 -0.75
CA GLY A 353 -8.45 -13.58 -0.24
C GLY A 353 -8.09 -12.31 -1.01
N TRP A 354 -8.31 -12.31 -2.32
CA TRP A 354 -7.83 -11.26 -3.22
C TRP A 354 -8.82 -11.00 -4.35
N GLY A 355 -8.63 -9.90 -5.06
CA GLY A 355 -9.41 -9.54 -6.22
C GLY A 355 -10.45 -8.46 -5.95
N THR A 356 -11.56 -8.56 -6.64
CA THR A 356 -12.65 -7.58 -6.58
C THR A 356 -13.89 -8.25 -5.99
N ILE A 357 -14.68 -7.52 -5.24
CA ILE A 357 -15.93 -7.99 -4.64
C ILE A 357 -17.03 -6.98 -4.89
N LEU A 358 -18.20 -7.46 -5.31
CA LEU A 358 -19.37 -6.63 -5.54
C LEU A 358 -20.41 -6.88 -4.44
N TYR A 359 -20.82 -5.82 -3.77
CA TYR A 359 -21.92 -5.82 -2.81
C TYR A 359 -23.14 -5.15 -3.47
N ARG A 360 -24.27 -5.85 -3.51
CA ARG A 360 -25.52 -5.37 -4.12
C ARG A 360 -26.65 -5.40 -3.11
N THR A 361 -27.42 -4.31 -3.03
CA THR A 361 -28.67 -4.26 -2.27
C THR A 361 -29.69 -3.34 -2.93
N SER A 362 -30.90 -3.31 -2.41
CA SER A 362 -31.97 -2.42 -2.84
C SER A 362 -32.12 -1.25 -1.88
N LEU A 363 -32.13 -0.02 -2.39
CA LEU A 363 -32.26 1.19 -1.60
C LEU A 363 -33.71 1.43 -1.15
N PRO A 364 -33.92 2.02 0.03
CA PRO A 364 -35.18 2.71 0.33
C PRO A 364 -35.31 3.94 -0.57
N GLU A 365 -36.39 4.69 -0.42
CA GLU A 365 -36.44 6.05 -1.01
C GLU A 365 -35.35 6.93 -0.41
N VAL A 366 -34.54 7.56 -1.28
CA VAL A 366 -33.41 8.41 -0.91
C VAL A 366 -33.70 9.85 -1.37
N LYS A 367 -33.62 10.79 -0.45
CA LYS A 367 -33.73 12.22 -0.75
C LYS A 367 -32.39 12.77 -1.25
N GLU A 368 -32.44 13.74 -2.13
CA GLU A 368 -31.25 14.49 -2.56
C GLU A 368 -30.46 15.02 -1.35
N GLY A 369 -29.14 14.90 -1.39
CA GLY A 369 -28.25 15.35 -0.32
C GLY A 369 -28.04 14.31 0.81
N THR A 370 -28.68 13.14 0.75
CA THR A 370 -28.38 12.03 1.67
C THR A 370 -26.94 11.56 1.43
N THR A 371 -26.17 11.39 2.50
CA THR A 371 -24.82 10.82 2.42
C THR A 371 -24.86 9.30 2.52
N LEU A 372 -24.30 8.62 1.53
CA LEU A 372 -23.97 7.20 1.60
C LEU A 372 -22.59 7.09 2.27
N LEU A 373 -22.53 6.60 3.49
CA LEU A 373 -21.30 6.25 4.19
C LEU A 373 -21.01 4.76 3.99
N ILE A 374 -19.85 4.44 3.44
CA ILE A 374 -19.32 3.07 3.35
C ILE A 374 -18.15 3.01 4.31
N ASP A 375 -18.43 2.62 5.55
CA ASP A 375 -17.45 2.66 6.61
C ASP A 375 -16.37 1.59 6.39
N GLU A 376 -15.11 2.04 6.30
CA GLU A 376 -13.94 1.24 6.00
C GLU A 376 -13.99 0.53 4.62
N VAL A 377 -13.90 1.32 3.55
CA VAL A 377 -13.68 0.80 2.18
C VAL A 377 -12.22 0.34 2.04
N HIS A 378 -12.02 -0.96 1.82
CA HIS A 378 -10.70 -1.56 1.63
C HIS A 378 -10.58 -2.25 0.25
N ASP A 379 -10.10 -1.56 -0.86
CA ASP A 379 -9.34 -0.29 -0.74
C ASP A 379 -9.83 0.78 -1.73
N TRP A 380 -10.37 0.37 -2.89
CA TRP A 380 -10.84 1.26 -3.92
C TRP A 380 -12.21 0.80 -4.43
N ALA A 381 -13.17 1.70 -4.49
CA ALA A 381 -14.53 1.33 -4.82
C ALA A 381 -15.16 2.21 -5.90
N GLN A 382 -16.09 1.62 -6.63
CA GLN A 382 -17.04 2.28 -7.52
C GLN A 382 -18.46 2.02 -7.02
N VAL A 383 -19.28 3.06 -6.96
CA VAL A 383 -20.65 3.02 -6.48
C VAL A 383 -21.59 3.32 -7.63
N TYR A 384 -22.59 2.47 -7.84
CA TYR A 384 -23.56 2.58 -8.92
C TYR A 384 -25.00 2.53 -8.40
N ALA A 385 -25.89 3.29 -9.02
CA ALA A 385 -27.33 3.18 -8.87
C ALA A 385 -27.94 2.75 -10.21
N ASP A 386 -28.64 1.61 -10.25
CA ASP A 386 -29.22 1.02 -11.47
C ASP A 386 -28.23 0.96 -12.66
N GLY A 387 -26.96 0.68 -12.37
CA GLY A 387 -25.88 0.61 -13.36
C GLY A 387 -25.24 1.94 -13.74
N LYS A 388 -25.75 3.06 -13.23
CA LYS A 388 -25.15 4.39 -13.43
C LYS A 388 -24.11 4.67 -12.35
N LEU A 389 -22.88 4.99 -12.75
CA LEU A 389 -21.82 5.36 -11.82
C LEU A 389 -22.17 6.66 -11.07
N LEU A 390 -22.20 6.59 -9.74
CA LEU A 390 -22.40 7.74 -8.85
C LEU A 390 -21.09 8.37 -8.42
N GLY A 391 -20.07 7.56 -8.18
CA GLY A 391 -18.76 8.04 -7.76
C GLY A 391 -17.78 6.92 -7.45
N ARG A 392 -16.58 7.31 -7.08
CA ARG A 392 -15.47 6.44 -6.72
C ARG A 392 -14.93 6.83 -5.35
N LEU A 393 -14.47 5.83 -4.59
CA LEU A 393 -13.88 6.02 -3.27
C LEU A 393 -12.49 5.40 -3.27
N ASP A 394 -11.53 6.14 -2.73
CA ASP A 394 -10.12 5.76 -2.68
C ASP A 394 -9.60 5.85 -1.25
N ARG A 395 -9.29 4.68 -0.65
CA ARG A 395 -8.74 4.59 0.72
C ARG A 395 -7.48 5.43 0.91
N ARG A 396 -6.62 5.55 -0.11
CA ARG A 396 -5.41 6.38 -0.05
C ARG A 396 -5.72 7.86 0.23
N ARG A 397 -6.92 8.31 -0.14
CA ARG A 397 -7.43 9.67 0.04
C ARG A 397 -8.40 9.79 1.22
N GLY A 398 -8.57 8.72 2.02
CA GLY A 398 -9.52 8.69 3.12
C GLY A 398 -10.97 8.86 2.69
N GLN A 399 -11.32 8.53 1.45
CA GLN A 399 -12.67 8.66 0.92
C GLN A 399 -13.48 7.42 1.29
N ASN A 400 -14.63 7.63 1.92
CA ASN A 400 -15.54 6.56 2.36
C ASN A 400 -17.01 6.96 2.23
N SER A 401 -17.33 8.09 1.64
CA SER A 401 -18.70 8.57 1.51
C SER A 401 -18.97 9.30 0.19
N LEU A 402 -20.24 9.30 -0.21
CA LEU A 402 -20.77 10.01 -1.37
C LEU A 402 -22.09 10.70 -1.01
N VAL A 403 -22.30 11.89 -1.56
CA VAL A 403 -23.61 12.55 -1.54
C VAL A 403 -24.47 11.98 -2.66
N LEU A 404 -25.63 11.45 -2.33
CA LEU A 404 -26.55 10.83 -3.29
C LEU A 404 -27.53 11.83 -3.88
N PRO A 405 -27.91 11.66 -5.16
CA PRO A 405 -29.08 12.33 -5.73
C PRO A 405 -30.38 11.73 -5.16
N SER A 406 -31.52 12.30 -5.51
CA SER A 406 -32.81 11.67 -5.23
C SER A 406 -32.92 10.33 -5.97
N LEU A 407 -33.23 9.24 -5.22
CA LEU A 407 -33.36 7.89 -5.77
C LEU A 407 -34.67 7.27 -5.29
N GLN A 408 -35.34 6.52 -6.16
CA GLN A 408 -36.61 5.86 -5.85
C GLN A 408 -36.39 4.63 -4.96
N LYS A 409 -37.39 4.28 -4.17
CA LYS A 409 -37.43 3.01 -3.45
C LYS A 409 -37.30 1.85 -4.45
N GLY A 410 -36.41 0.91 -4.14
CA GLY A 410 -36.10 -0.26 -4.99
C GLY A 410 -34.95 -0.03 -5.97
N THR A 411 -34.37 1.17 -6.05
CA THR A 411 -33.14 1.42 -6.82
C THR A 411 -32.05 0.44 -6.39
N ARG A 412 -31.41 -0.24 -7.34
CA ARG A 412 -30.33 -1.17 -7.10
C ARG A 412 -29.04 -0.40 -6.81
N LEU A 413 -28.50 -0.59 -5.62
CA LEU A 413 -27.18 -0.11 -5.25
C LEU A 413 -26.14 -1.21 -5.49
N ASP A 414 -25.13 -0.90 -6.28
CA ASP A 414 -23.95 -1.76 -6.50
C ASP A 414 -22.69 -1.05 -5.99
N ILE A 415 -21.94 -1.71 -5.11
CA ILE A 415 -20.65 -1.23 -4.60
C ILE A 415 -19.59 -2.26 -5.00
N LEU A 416 -18.79 -1.91 -6.01
CA LEU A 416 -17.71 -2.74 -6.53
C LEU A 416 -16.41 -2.32 -5.85
N VAL A 417 -15.82 -3.19 -5.03
CA VAL A 417 -14.60 -2.91 -4.25
C VAL A 417 -13.44 -3.73 -4.77
N GLU A 418 -12.36 -3.08 -5.18
CA GLU A 418 -11.08 -3.73 -5.46
C GLU A 418 -10.23 -3.77 -4.19
N ALA A 419 -9.82 -4.97 -3.81
CA ALA A 419 -8.80 -5.18 -2.79
C ALA A 419 -7.42 -4.95 -3.40
N MET A 420 -6.69 -3.97 -2.91
CA MET A 420 -5.27 -3.80 -3.18
C MET A 420 -4.43 -4.57 -2.16
N GLY A 421 -3.14 -4.30 -2.03
CA GLY A 421 -2.29 -5.00 -1.07
C GLY A 421 -2.76 -4.82 0.38
N ARG A 422 -2.68 -5.89 1.19
CA ARG A 422 -2.83 -5.76 2.64
C ARG A 422 -1.60 -5.09 3.23
N VAL A 423 -1.84 -4.32 4.27
CA VAL A 423 -0.77 -3.65 5.03
C VAL A 423 0.28 -4.68 5.46
N ASN A 424 1.55 -4.42 5.14
CA ASN A 424 2.68 -5.32 5.39
C ASN A 424 3.59 -4.86 6.54
N PHE A 425 3.36 -3.69 7.09
CA PHE A 425 4.19 -3.13 8.15
C PHE A 425 3.34 -2.37 9.18
N ASP A 426 3.86 -2.25 10.43
CA ASP A 426 3.21 -1.59 11.55
C ASP A 426 2.04 -2.40 12.16
N VAL A 427 1.29 -1.78 13.05
CA VAL A 427 0.20 -2.43 13.82
C VAL A 427 -1.04 -2.72 12.99
N ALA A 428 -1.21 -2.05 11.86
CA ALA A 428 -2.40 -2.16 11.02
C ALA A 428 -2.44 -3.40 10.09
N ILE A 429 -1.68 -4.45 10.40
CA ILE A 429 -1.61 -5.68 9.59
C ILE A 429 -2.87 -6.56 9.63
N HIS A 430 -3.83 -6.28 10.53
CA HIS A 430 -5.15 -6.93 10.54
C HIS A 430 -6.06 -6.37 9.44
N ASP A 431 -5.53 -6.20 8.24
CA ASP A 431 -6.14 -5.47 7.13
C ASP A 431 -7.10 -6.34 6.31
N ARG A 432 -8.33 -6.54 6.82
CA ARG A 432 -9.40 -7.22 6.08
C ARG A 432 -9.81 -6.41 4.85
N LYS A 433 -10.29 -7.10 3.81
CA LYS A 433 -10.61 -6.49 2.51
C LYS A 433 -12.11 -6.47 2.23
N GLY A 434 -12.50 -5.66 1.25
CA GLY A 434 -13.89 -5.37 0.94
C GLY A 434 -14.44 -4.23 1.80
N ILE A 435 -15.68 -4.35 2.23
CA ILE A 435 -16.28 -3.43 3.21
C ILE A 435 -16.20 -4.11 4.57
N THR A 436 -15.49 -3.52 5.52
CA THR A 436 -15.12 -4.22 6.77
C THR A 436 -15.99 -3.85 7.95
N ASN A 437 -16.81 -2.80 7.86
CA ASN A 437 -17.72 -2.43 8.93
C ASN A 437 -19.16 -2.36 8.41
N LYS A 438 -19.69 -1.21 8.01
CA LYS A 438 -21.11 -1.05 7.64
C LYS A 438 -21.32 -0.08 6.50
N VAL A 439 -22.52 -0.09 5.94
CA VAL A 439 -22.98 0.87 4.94
C VAL A 439 -24.24 1.55 5.48
N GLU A 440 -24.22 2.87 5.55
CA GLU A 440 -25.29 3.69 6.12
C GLU A 440 -25.73 4.81 5.19
N LEU A 441 -27.01 5.12 5.23
CA LEU A 441 -27.56 6.36 4.72
C LEU A 441 -27.67 7.37 5.86
N LEU A 442 -27.03 8.51 5.71
CA LEU A 442 -26.94 9.55 6.73
C LEU A 442 -27.66 10.82 6.28
N THR A 443 -28.43 11.39 7.17
CA THR A 443 -28.98 12.75 7.06
C THR A 443 -28.64 13.52 8.34
N GLU A 444 -28.97 14.79 8.42
CA GLU A 444 -28.74 15.59 9.64
C GLU A 444 -29.49 15.05 10.88
N THR A 445 -30.53 14.27 10.68
CA THR A 445 -31.44 13.82 11.76
C THR A 445 -31.57 12.31 11.87
N ASP A 446 -31.07 11.54 10.90
CA ASP A 446 -31.30 10.09 10.85
C ASP A 446 -30.10 9.33 10.28
N LYS A 447 -29.96 8.12 10.76
CA LYS A 447 -28.97 7.13 10.34
C LYS A 447 -29.68 5.83 10.02
N LYS A 448 -29.51 5.30 8.81
CA LYS A 448 -30.10 4.04 8.39
C LYS A 448 -29.06 3.08 7.82
N GLU A 449 -28.77 2.00 8.51
CA GLU A 449 -27.91 0.93 8.02
C GLU A 449 -28.60 0.15 6.90
N LEU A 450 -27.86 -0.12 5.82
CA LEU A 450 -28.32 -0.95 4.72
C LEU A 450 -28.02 -2.42 4.99
N LYS A 451 -28.98 -3.28 4.68
CA LYS A 451 -28.97 -4.72 4.94
C LYS A 451 -29.34 -5.51 3.68
N ASN A 452 -29.32 -6.85 3.80
CA ASN A 452 -29.75 -7.80 2.77
C ASN A 452 -28.97 -7.68 1.48
N TRP A 453 -27.74 -8.14 1.54
CA TRP A 453 -26.75 -8.04 0.47
C TRP A 453 -26.66 -9.33 -0.36
N GLU A 454 -26.60 -9.16 -1.66
CA GLU A 454 -26.06 -10.14 -2.61
C GLU A 454 -24.59 -9.82 -2.83
N VAL A 455 -23.71 -10.79 -2.62
CA VAL A 455 -22.25 -10.58 -2.68
C VAL A 455 -21.65 -11.47 -3.75
N TYR A 456 -20.92 -10.86 -4.69
CA TYR A 456 -20.32 -11.52 -5.84
C TYR A 456 -18.80 -11.45 -5.77
N SER A 457 -18.12 -12.59 -5.79
CA SER A 457 -16.68 -12.71 -5.68
C SER A 457 -16.02 -12.78 -7.06
N PHE A 458 -15.02 -11.92 -7.30
CA PHE A 458 -14.20 -11.90 -8.51
C PHE A 458 -12.73 -12.13 -8.11
N PRO A 459 -12.31 -13.40 -7.98
CA PRO A 459 -10.92 -13.73 -7.64
C PRO A 459 -9.95 -13.33 -8.75
N VAL A 460 -8.66 -13.33 -8.45
CA VAL A 460 -7.59 -12.95 -9.38
C VAL A 460 -7.04 -14.12 -10.21
N ASP A 461 -7.66 -15.28 -10.14
CA ASP A 461 -7.20 -16.48 -10.83
C ASP A 461 -7.36 -16.34 -12.35
N TYR A 462 -6.36 -16.82 -13.09
CA TYR A 462 -6.41 -16.83 -14.55
C TYR A 462 -7.62 -17.61 -15.08
N ASP A 463 -7.90 -18.81 -14.55
CA ASP A 463 -9.02 -19.64 -14.98
C ASP A 463 -10.36 -18.90 -14.82
N PHE A 464 -10.50 -18.10 -13.78
CA PHE A 464 -11.68 -17.25 -13.59
C PHE A 464 -11.78 -16.17 -14.66
N ALA A 465 -10.67 -15.49 -15.00
CA ALA A 465 -10.65 -14.47 -16.04
C ALA A 465 -10.88 -15.08 -17.44
N GLU A 466 -10.26 -16.24 -17.73
CA GLU A 466 -10.42 -16.96 -19.00
C GLU A 466 -11.87 -17.42 -19.23
N SER A 467 -12.58 -17.82 -18.18
CA SER A 467 -13.95 -18.34 -18.22
C SER A 467 -15.03 -17.31 -18.60
N LYS A 468 -14.70 -16.03 -18.74
CA LYS A 468 -15.68 -14.99 -19.04
C LYS A 468 -16.26 -15.12 -20.44
N LYS A 469 -17.47 -14.60 -20.63
CA LYS A 469 -18.17 -14.61 -21.92
C LYS A 469 -17.65 -13.47 -22.80
N TYR A 470 -16.54 -13.73 -23.47
CA TYR A 470 -15.94 -12.78 -24.40
C TYR A 470 -16.71 -12.74 -25.71
N ALA A 471 -16.89 -11.52 -26.24
CA ALA A 471 -17.42 -11.27 -27.59
C ALA A 471 -16.62 -10.14 -28.25
N GLU A 472 -16.52 -10.15 -29.56
CA GLU A 472 -15.93 -9.04 -30.30
C GLU A 472 -16.74 -7.76 -30.04
N GLY A 473 -16.06 -6.67 -29.67
CA GLY A 473 -16.69 -5.44 -29.31
C GLY A 473 -15.72 -4.27 -29.17
N GLU A 474 -16.27 -3.07 -29.01
CA GLU A 474 -15.50 -1.87 -28.74
C GLU A 474 -15.13 -1.76 -27.24
N LYS A 475 -14.14 -0.91 -26.94
CA LYS A 475 -13.80 -0.58 -25.56
C LYS A 475 -15.00 -0.01 -24.78
N LEU A 476 -15.04 -0.27 -23.48
CA LEU A 476 -16.10 0.21 -22.59
C LEU A 476 -15.51 1.21 -21.59
N ASP A 477 -16.30 2.21 -21.23
CA ASP A 477 -15.99 3.12 -20.12
C ASP A 477 -16.55 2.57 -18.77
N ALA A 478 -16.35 1.27 -18.57
CA ALA A 478 -16.88 0.49 -17.45
C ALA A 478 -15.96 -0.71 -17.17
N PRO A 479 -16.07 -1.34 -15.98
CA PRO A 479 -15.30 -2.55 -15.67
C PRO A 479 -15.53 -3.69 -16.68
N ALA A 480 -14.44 -4.17 -17.29
CA ALA A 480 -14.50 -5.27 -18.24
C ALA A 480 -13.18 -6.04 -18.33
N TYR A 481 -13.28 -7.29 -18.78
CA TYR A 481 -12.14 -8.10 -19.20
C TYR A 481 -11.96 -7.94 -20.71
N TYR A 482 -10.69 -7.86 -21.14
CA TYR A 482 -10.28 -7.75 -22.52
C TYR A 482 -9.33 -8.89 -22.85
N ARG A 483 -9.46 -9.51 -24.04
CA ARG A 483 -8.61 -10.62 -24.47
C ARG A 483 -8.15 -10.43 -25.90
N ALA A 484 -6.91 -10.85 -26.16
CA ALA A 484 -6.37 -11.01 -27.50
C ALA A 484 -5.31 -12.09 -27.55
N THR A 485 -4.96 -12.48 -28.78
CA THR A 485 -3.76 -13.27 -29.06
C THR A 485 -2.81 -12.46 -29.92
N PHE A 486 -1.51 -12.68 -29.74
CA PHE A 486 -0.46 -12.07 -30.53
C PHE A 486 0.62 -13.09 -30.88
N GLU A 487 1.32 -12.86 -32.00
CA GLU A 487 2.32 -13.77 -32.53
C GLU A 487 3.73 -13.22 -32.31
N LEU A 488 4.67 -14.10 -31.98
CA LEU A 488 6.09 -13.76 -31.80
C LEU A 488 6.98 -14.65 -32.69
N ASP A 489 7.88 -14.03 -33.45
CA ASP A 489 8.92 -14.75 -34.21
C ASP A 489 10.06 -15.20 -33.30
N ARG A 490 10.32 -14.46 -32.24
CA ARG A 490 11.34 -14.74 -31.22
C ARG A 490 10.87 -14.32 -29.84
N VAL A 491 11.40 -14.95 -28.81
CA VAL A 491 11.13 -14.61 -27.41
C VAL A 491 12.25 -13.77 -26.81
N GLY A 492 11.91 -12.96 -25.83
CA GLY A 492 12.82 -12.14 -25.05
C GLY A 492 12.05 -11.35 -24.01
N ASP A 493 12.77 -10.72 -23.09
CA ASP A 493 12.17 -9.86 -22.09
C ASP A 493 11.54 -8.65 -22.77
N VAL A 494 10.43 -8.19 -22.20
CA VAL A 494 9.71 -7.02 -22.73
C VAL A 494 8.94 -6.34 -21.61
N PHE A 495 8.65 -5.06 -21.79
CA PHE A 495 7.81 -4.28 -20.87
C PHE A 495 6.51 -3.94 -21.56
N LEU A 496 5.41 -4.49 -21.07
CA LEU A 496 4.06 -4.20 -21.57
C LEU A 496 3.69 -2.75 -21.29
N ASP A 497 3.36 -2.00 -22.33
CA ASP A 497 2.91 -0.62 -22.21
C ASP A 497 1.43 -0.59 -21.80
N MET A 498 1.18 -0.13 -20.57
CA MET A 498 -0.15 -0.01 -20.00
C MET A 498 -0.65 1.44 -19.93
N GLN A 499 0.00 2.38 -20.60
CA GLN A 499 -0.30 3.81 -20.51
C GLN A 499 -1.72 4.20 -20.94
N THR A 500 -2.36 3.41 -21.82
CA THR A 500 -3.73 3.65 -22.30
C THR A 500 -4.81 2.98 -21.44
N TRP A 501 -4.40 2.15 -20.49
CA TRP A 501 -5.27 1.42 -19.58
C TRP A 501 -5.53 2.19 -18.28
N GLY A 502 -6.67 1.90 -17.64
CA GLY A 502 -7.12 2.62 -16.45
C GLY A 502 -6.55 2.06 -15.15
N LYS A 503 -7.11 0.96 -14.67
CA LYS A 503 -6.73 0.31 -13.40
C LYS A 503 -7.15 -1.15 -13.43
N GLY A 504 -6.23 -2.05 -13.11
CA GLY A 504 -6.57 -3.46 -13.07
C GLY A 504 -5.39 -4.42 -13.02
N MET A 505 -5.49 -5.54 -13.73
CA MET A 505 -4.52 -6.63 -13.72
C MET A 505 -4.35 -7.24 -15.11
N VAL A 506 -3.16 -7.78 -15.36
CA VAL A 506 -2.79 -8.41 -16.64
C VAL A 506 -2.34 -9.86 -16.42
N TRP A 507 -2.78 -10.74 -17.31
CA TRP A 507 -2.28 -12.12 -17.44
C TRP A 507 -1.76 -12.36 -18.86
N VAL A 508 -0.64 -13.05 -18.97
CA VAL A 508 -0.07 -13.52 -20.24
C VAL A 508 0.22 -15.00 -20.14
N ASN A 509 -0.29 -15.80 -21.06
CA ASN A 509 -0.13 -17.26 -21.08
C ASN A 509 -0.46 -17.93 -19.72
N GLY A 510 -1.48 -17.45 -19.03
CA GLY A 510 -1.88 -17.94 -17.71
C GLY A 510 -1.06 -17.45 -16.54
N LYS A 511 -0.05 -16.60 -16.77
CA LYS A 511 0.78 -16.01 -15.72
C LYS A 511 0.31 -14.60 -15.41
N ALA A 512 0.10 -14.29 -14.14
CA ALA A 512 -0.23 -12.92 -13.71
C ALA A 512 1.02 -12.04 -13.76
N MET A 513 0.96 -10.98 -14.56
CA MET A 513 2.08 -10.01 -14.69
C MET A 513 2.10 -9.01 -13.54
N GLY A 514 0.95 -8.55 -13.12
CA GLY A 514 0.82 -7.58 -12.03
C GLY A 514 -0.36 -6.65 -12.19
N ARG A 515 -0.51 -5.76 -11.23
CA ARG A 515 -1.46 -4.65 -11.28
C ARG A 515 -0.90 -3.49 -12.09
N PHE A 516 -1.77 -2.77 -12.76
CA PHE A 516 -1.49 -1.49 -13.37
C PHE A 516 -2.48 -0.44 -12.86
N TRP A 517 -2.05 0.81 -12.88
CA TRP A 517 -2.91 1.96 -12.60
C TRP A 517 -2.36 3.20 -13.32
N LYS A 518 -3.22 3.85 -14.12
CA LYS A 518 -2.84 5.01 -14.93
C LYS A 518 -2.17 6.16 -14.18
N ILE A 519 -2.43 6.25 -12.84
CA ILE A 519 -1.85 7.31 -12.03
C ILE A 519 -0.32 7.20 -11.91
N GLY A 520 0.25 6.01 -12.13
CA GLY A 520 1.69 5.78 -12.03
C GLY A 520 2.24 5.76 -10.60
N PRO A 521 3.56 5.83 -10.43
CA PRO A 521 4.59 6.20 -11.42
C PRO A 521 4.93 5.11 -12.43
N GLN A 522 4.64 3.85 -12.13
CA GLN A 522 4.84 2.72 -13.03
C GLN A 522 3.78 2.73 -14.14
N GLN A 523 4.24 2.70 -15.41
CA GLN A 523 3.36 2.67 -16.59
C GLN A 523 3.53 1.40 -17.43
N THR A 524 4.54 0.60 -17.15
CA THR A 524 4.83 -0.66 -17.85
C THR A 524 4.86 -1.83 -16.89
N LEU A 525 4.55 -3.02 -17.38
CA LEU A 525 4.69 -4.28 -16.64
C LEU A 525 5.78 -5.15 -17.25
N PHE A 526 6.72 -5.62 -16.43
CA PHE A 526 7.76 -6.55 -16.86
C PHE A 526 7.13 -7.90 -17.24
N MET A 527 7.40 -8.35 -18.46
CA MET A 527 6.99 -9.64 -18.99
C MET A 527 8.24 -10.45 -19.37
N PRO A 528 8.62 -11.45 -18.54
CA PRO A 528 9.79 -12.26 -18.77
C PRO A 528 9.70 -13.09 -20.05
N GLY A 529 10.77 -13.11 -20.83
CA GLY A 529 10.82 -13.88 -22.07
C GLY A 529 10.63 -15.38 -21.88
N CYS A 530 11.00 -15.92 -20.70
CA CYS A 530 10.80 -17.34 -20.37
C CYS A 530 9.32 -17.75 -20.23
N TRP A 531 8.39 -16.81 -20.09
CA TRP A 531 6.94 -17.06 -20.05
C TRP A 531 6.26 -16.81 -21.39
N LEU A 532 7.01 -16.37 -22.41
CA LEU A 532 6.54 -16.21 -23.77
C LEU A 532 6.85 -17.43 -24.63
N LYS A 533 6.12 -17.58 -25.72
CA LYS A 533 6.28 -18.66 -26.70
C LYS A 533 6.55 -18.06 -28.08
N LYS A 534 7.41 -18.71 -28.86
CA LYS A 534 7.44 -18.48 -30.31
C LYS A 534 6.11 -18.92 -30.91
N GLY A 535 5.53 -18.12 -31.79
CA GLY A 535 4.18 -18.27 -32.27
C GLY A 535 3.14 -17.62 -31.36
N LYS A 536 2.00 -18.25 -31.18
CA LYS A 536 0.80 -17.70 -30.53
C LYS A 536 0.95 -17.57 -29.02
N ASN A 537 0.68 -16.36 -28.52
CA ASN A 537 0.56 -16.02 -27.10
C ASN A 537 -0.81 -15.41 -26.83
N GLU A 538 -1.28 -15.51 -25.60
CA GLU A 538 -2.54 -14.90 -25.16
C GLU A 538 -2.30 -13.85 -24.09
N ILE A 539 -3.09 -12.78 -24.12
CA ILE A 539 -3.16 -11.75 -23.08
C ILE A 539 -4.60 -11.52 -22.63
N ILE A 540 -4.81 -11.42 -21.34
CA ILE A 540 -6.07 -10.97 -20.72
C ILE A 540 -5.77 -9.77 -19.85
N VAL A 541 -6.61 -8.73 -19.95
CA VAL A 541 -6.53 -7.52 -19.13
C VAL A 541 -7.89 -7.30 -18.47
N LEU A 542 -7.93 -7.25 -17.14
CA LEU A 542 -9.06 -6.68 -16.40
C LEU A 542 -8.83 -5.19 -16.25
N ASP A 543 -9.74 -4.36 -16.74
CA ASP A 543 -9.73 -2.92 -16.49
C ASP A 543 -11.01 -2.50 -15.77
N LEU A 544 -10.86 -1.89 -14.61
CA LEU A 544 -11.96 -1.43 -13.75
C LEU A 544 -12.44 -0.02 -14.09
N LEU A 545 -11.66 0.76 -14.86
CA LEU A 545 -11.99 2.14 -15.22
C LEU A 545 -12.49 2.27 -16.66
N GLY A 546 -12.10 1.35 -17.51
CA GLY A 546 -12.20 1.48 -18.97
C GLY A 546 -10.95 2.16 -19.56
N PRO A 547 -10.37 1.56 -20.61
CA PRO A 547 -9.16 2.06 -21.26
C PRO A 547 -9.45 3.28 -22.16
N GLU A 548 -8.47 4.15 -22.36
CA GLU A 548 -8.51 5.17 -23.40
C GLU A 548 -8.47 4.53 -24.79
N LYS A 549 -7.62 3.50 -24.94
CA LYS A 549 -7.53 2.59 -26.07
C LYS A 549 -7.30 1.18 -25.56
N ALA A 550 -8.03 0.21 -26.05
CA ALA A 550 -7.83 -1.21 -25.70
C ALA A 550 -6.67 -1.82 -26.50
N THR A 551 -5.49 -1.20 -26.44
CA THR A 551 -4.27 -1.60 -27.15
C THR A 551 -3.12 -1.86 -26.19
N VAL A 552 -2.24 -2.79 -26.56
CA VAL A 552 -1.01 -3.10 -25.84
C VAL A 552 0.15 -3.13 -26.85
N SER A 553 1.29 -2.64 -26.44
CA SER A 553 2.58 -2.82 -27.12
C SER A 553 3.63 -3.32 -26.13
N GLY A 554 4.76 -3.80 -26.64
CA GLY A 554 5.91 -4.18 -25.83
C GLY A 554 7.09 -3.28 -26.07
N LEU A 555 7.61 -2.67 -24.99
CA LEU A 555 8.75 -1.76 -25.00
C LEU A 555 10.04 -2.49 -24.57
N LYS A 556 11.20 -2.00 -25.05
CA LYS A 556 12.52 -2.50 -24.63
C LYS A 556 12.99 -1.96 -23.28
N LYS A 557 12.36 -0.91 -22.77
CA LYS A 557 12.73 -0.28 -21.50
C LYS A 557 11.48 -0.04 -20.65
N PRO A 558 11.59 -0.13 -19.32
CA PRO A 558 10.49 0.20 -18.42
C PRO A 558 10.23 1.71 -18.40
N ILE A 559 9.00 2.05 -17.99
CA ILE A 559 8.58 3.39 -17.60
C ILE A 559 8.12 3.30 -16.14
N LEU A 560 8.96 3.76 -15.21
CA LEU A 560 8.76 3.66 -13.76
C LEU A 560 8.61 5.01 -13.06
N ASP A 561 8.80 6.11 -13.78
CA ASP A 561 8.89 7.48 -13.23
C ASP A 561 7.87 8.45 -13.82
N MET A 562 6.83 7.93 -14.48
CA MET A 562 5.75 8.75 -15.07
C MET A 562 4.54 8.83 -14.16
N LEU A 563 4.58 9.79 -13.24
CA LEU A 563 3.45 10.07 -12.35
C LEU A 563 2.38 10.86 -13.09
N ARG A 564 1.14 10.34 -13.10
CA ARG A 564 -0.06 10.97 -13.63
C ARG A 564 -1.13 11.13 -12.55
N ALA A 565 -0.75 11.03 -11.27
CA ALA A 565 -1.67 11.25 -10.18
C ALA A 565 -2.24 12.66 -10.29
N GLU A 566 -3.55 12.76 -10.28
CA GLU A 566 -4.21 14.04 -10.01
C GLU A 566 -3.71 14.50 -8.64
N ALA A 567 -3.22 15.73 -8.57
CA ALA A 567 -3.02 16.35 -7.26
C ALA A 567 -4.34 16.19 -6.50
N PRO A 568 -4.32 15.83 -5.19
CA PRO A 568 -5.54 15.82 -4.41
C PRO A 568 -6.25 17.12 -4.66
N ALA A 569 -7.55 17.09 -4.95
CA ALA A 569 -8.33 18.27 -5.22
C ALA A 569 -8.29 19.15 -3.96
N THR A 570 -7.34 20.06 -3.92
CA THR A 570 -7.30 21.12 -2.92
C THR A 570 -8.25 22.23 -3.37
N HIS A 571 -8.84 22.93 -2.42
CA HIS A 571 -9.76 24.03 -2.68
C HIS A 571 -9.03 25.37 -2.88
N ARG A 572 -7.75 25.31 -3.19
CA ARG A 572 -6.93 26.47 -3.53
C ARG A 572 -6.37 26.34 -4.95
N THR A 573 -6.79 27.21 -5.84
CA THR A 573 -6.14 27.36 -7.14
C THR A 573 -4.78 28.03 -6.93
N LYS A 574 -3.74 27.55 -7.61
CA LYS A 574 -2.39 28.15 -7.53
C LYS A 574 -2.44 29.65 -7.82
N GLY A 575 -1.88 30.42 -6.90
CA GLY A 575 -1.85 31.91 -7.00
C GLY A 575 -3.06 32.62 -6.40
N GLN A 576 -4.13 31.94 -6.02
CA GLN A 576 -5.26 32.57 -5.32
C GLN A 576 -4.88 32.84 -3.86
N ASN A 577 -5.18 34.05 -3.39
CA ASN A 577 -5.09 34.44 -1.99
C ASN A 577 -6.36 35.18 -1.60
N LEU A 578 -7.07 34.66 -0.62
CA LEU A 578 -8.29 35.28 -0.11
C LEU A 578 -7.97 36.68 0.45
N ASN A 579 -8.68 37.69 -0.02
CA ASN A 579 -8.53 39.07 0.39
C ASN A 579 -9.70 39.47 1.29
N LEU A 580 -9.44 39.58 2.59
CA LEU A 580 -10.42 40.02 3.60
C LEU A 580 -10.30 41.51 3.94
N LYS A 581 -9.51 42.30 3.19
CA LYS A 581 -9.35 43.75 3.45
C LYS A 581 -10.68 44.46 3.22
N GLY A 582 -11.16 45.14 4.25
CA GLY A 582 -12.43 45.87 4.22
C GLY A 582 -13.66 45.04 4.58
N GLU A 583 -13.52 43.70 4.71
CA GLU A 583 -14.62 42.83 5.16
C GLU A 583 -14.86 43.02 6.67
N LYS A 584 -16.13 43.02 7.06
CA LYS A 584 -16.54 43.12 8.47
C LYS A 584 -16.79 41.74 9.04
N SER A 585 -16.01 41.38 10.07
CA SER A 585 -16.25 40.14 10.81
C SER A 585 -17.57 40.19 11.58
N VAL A 586 -18.30 39.08 11.58
CA VAL A 586 -19.54 38.88 12.37
C VAL A 586 -19.26 38.38 13.77
N ALA A 587 -18.08 37.77 13.98
CA ALA A 587 -17.59 37.34 15.29
C ALA A 587 -16.07 37.36 15.31
N ILE A 588 -15.53 37.71 16.48
CA ILE A 588 -14.10 37.63 16.84
C ILE A 588 -14.05 37.02 18.23
N GLY A 589 -13.20 36.04 18.46
CA GLY A 589 -13.11 35.42 19.80
C GLY A 589 -11.99 34.41 19.95
N GLU A 590 -12.05 33.72 21.07
CA GLU A 590 -11.20 32.58 21.39
C GLU A 590 -12.04 31.35 21.72
N LEU A 591 -11.61 30.19 21.20
CA LEU A 591 -12.16 28.90 21.56
C LEU A 591 -11.38 28.34 22.76
N THR A 592 -12.05 27.53 23.57
CA THR A 592 -11.44 26.90 24.74
C THR A 592 -10.72 25.60 24.37
N ALA A 593 -9.71 25.21 25.14
CA ALA A 593 -9.11 23.89 24.96
C ALA A 593 -10.08 22.78 25.40
N GLY A 594 -10.17 21.70 24.64
CA GLY A 594 -11.03 20.54 24.92
C GLY A 594 -11.46 19.82 23.64
N ASN A 595 -11.73 18.52 23.71
CA ASN A 595 -12.05 17.64 22.57
C ASN A 595 -13.54 17.61 22.20
N GLY A 596 -14.38 18.38 22.85
CA GLY A 596 -15.84 18.41 22.60
C GLY A 596 -16.27 19.54 21.69
N TRP A 597 -17.54 19.47 21.31
CA TRP A 597 -18.21 20.52 20.54
C TRP A 597 -18.19 21.86 21.27
N GLN A 598 -17.86 22.91 20.53
CA GLN A 598 -17.91 24.29 21.03
C GLN A 598 -18.88 25.09 20.16
N GLU A 599 -19.69 25.93 20.81
CA GLU A 599 -20.69 26.76 20.15
C GLU A 599 -20.32 28.23 20.30
N VAL A 600 -20.37 28.95 19.20
CA VAL A 600 -20.19 30.40 19.12
C VAL A 600 -21.43 31.05 18.60
N LYS A 601 -21.98 32.00 19.38
CA LYS A 601 -23.11 32.83 18.95
C LYS A 601 -22.62 34.19 18.46
N PHE A 602 -23.15 34.62 17.32
CA PHE A 602 -22.89 35.99 16.84
C PHE A 602 -23.69 37.00 17.66
N GLY A 603 -23.18 38.22 17.72
CA GLY A 603 -23.90 39.32 18.41
C GLY A 603 -25.25 39.69 17.74
N LYS A 604 -25.44 39.27 16.49
CA LYS A 604 -26.68 39.39 15.72
C LYS A 604 -26.74 38.36 14.62
N THR A 605 -27.95 37.98 14.23
CA THR A 605 -28.17 37.13 13.05
C THR A 605 -27.84 37.94 11.78
N VAL A 606 -27.10 37.32 10.85
CA VAL A 606 -26.67 37.89 9.58
C VAL A 606 -27.13 37.00 8.44
N ALA A 607 -27.69 37.61 7.41
CA ALA A 607 -28.02 36.89 6.16
C ALA A 607 -26.80 36.84 5.26
N GLY A 608 -26.56 35.67 4.64
CA GLY A 608 -25.48 35.49 3.65
C GLY A 608 -25.41 34.10 3.08
N ARG A 609 -24.75 34.01 1.94
CA ARG A 609 -24.51 32.78 1.18
C ARG A 609 -23.09 32.23 1.41
N TYR A 610 -22.16 33.13 1.75
CA TYR A 610 -20.75 32.76 1.93
C TYR A 610 -20.33 32.95 3.37
N PHE A 611 -19.75 31.92 3.96
CA PHE A 611 -19.16 31.95 5.27
C PHE A 611 -17.66 31.77 5.17
N CYS A 612 -16.88 32.55 5.93
CA CYS A 612 -15.44 32.34 6.05
C CYS A 612 -15.05 32.24 7.53
N LEU A 613 -14.28 31.19 7.87
CA LEU A 613 -13.56 31.14 9.13
C LEU A 613 -12.10 31.51 8.87
N GLU A 614 -11.58 32.45 9.65
CA GLU A 614 -10.17 32.83 9.70
C GLU A 614 -9.62 32.41 11.06
N ALA A 615 -8.84 31.33 11.09
CA ALA A 615 -8.09 30.92 12.26
C ALA A 615 -6.80 31.74 12.38
N LEU A 616 -6.50 32.22 13.57
CA LEU A 616 -5.38 33.13 13.85
C LEU A 616 -4.29 32.50 14.71
N SER A 617 -4.60 31.46 15.47
CA SER A 617 -3.64 30.70 16.29
C SER A 617 -4.24 29.38 16.75
N ALA A 618 -3.38 28.43 17.16
CA ALA A 618 -3.77 27.16 17.77
C ALA A 618 -3.58 27.14 19.29
N GLN A 619 -4.23 26.19 19.98
CA GLN A 619 -4.08 25.98 21.43
C GLN A 619 -2.70 25.47 21.80
N ASP A 620 -2.09 24.64 20.94
CA ASP A 620 -0.74 24.08 21.11
C ASP A 620 0.40 25.05 20.75
N GLY A 621 0.06 26.26 20.29
CA GLY A 621 1.03 27.29 19.89
C GLY A 621 1.79 27.00 18.59
N LYS A 622 1.42 25.94 17.85
CA LYS A 622 2.01 25.61 16.56
C LYS A 622 1.27 26.31 15.41
N ASP A 623 1.76 26.14 14.20
CA ASP A 623 1.24 26.80 13.00
C ASP A 623 0.10 26.06 12.30
N ASN A 624 -0.26 24.84 12.71
CA ASN A 624 -1.34 24.06 12.11
C ASN A 624 -2.72 24.54 12.57
N ALA A 625 -3.71 24.39 11.67
CA ALA A 625 -5.15 24.42 12.00
C ALA A 625 -5.81 23.11 11.61
N ALA A 626 -6.76 22.61 12.42
CA ALA A 626 -7.55 21.42 12.14
C ALA A 626 -8.99 21.58 12.64
N VAL A 627 -9.94 21.01 11.87
CA VAL A 627 -11.38 21.00 12.18
C VAL A 627 -11.94 19.64 11.82
N ALA A 628 -12.51 18.91 12.77
CA ALA A 628 -13.16 17.64 12.50
C ALA A 628 -14.55 17.85 11.91
N GLU A 629 -15.41 18.63 12.56
CA GLU A 629 -16.75 18.92 12.08
C GLU A 629 -17.14 20.37 12.34
N PHE A 630 -18.02 20.91 11.48
CA PHE A 630 -18.43 22.29 11.52
C PHE A 630 -19.90 22.45 11.14
N TYR A 631 -20.65 23.20 11.95
CA TYR A 631 -22.03 23.59 11.66
C TYR A 631 -22.18 25.09 11.71
N LEU A 632 -23.03 25.65 10.84
CA LEU A 632 -23.61 26.96 11.02
C LEU A 632 -24.99 26.83 11.66
N LEU A 633 -25.36 27.84 12.45
CA LEU A 633 -26.61 27.87 13.18
C LEU A 633 -27.59 28.85 12.55
N ASP A 634 -28.84 28.45 12.42
CA ASP A 634 -29.94 29.29 11.93
C ASP A 634 -30.32 30.38 12.97
N GLU A 635 -31.31 31.20 12.67
CA GLU A 635 -31.79 32.25 13.58
C GLU A 635 -32.33 31.74 14.93
N ASN A 636 -32.68 30.44 15.03
CA ASN A 636 -33.15 29.77 16.23
C ASN A 636 -32.03 29.01 16.97
N GLY A 637 -30.78 29.09 16.49
CA GLY A 637 -29.64 28.37 17.03
C GLY A 637 -29.60 26.88 16.69
N LYS A 638 -30.34 26.43 15.67
CA LYS A 638 -30.31 25.05 15.18
C LYS A 638 -29.31 24.91 14.02
N PRO A 639 -28.66 23.74 13.87
CA PRO A 639 -27.78 23.47 12.74
C PRO A 639 -28.50 23.67 11.39
N LEU A 640 -27.86 24.42 10.49
CA LEU A 640 -28.29 24.56 9.11
C LEU A 640 -28.00 23.27 8.32
N PRO A 641 -28.90 22.84 7.39
CA PRO A 641 -28.63 21.71 6.50
C PRO A 641 -27.38 21.95 5.65
N ARG A 642 -26.53 20.89 5.50
CA ARG A 642 -25.21 21.00 4.85
C ARG A 642 -25.15 20.37 3.44
N GLN A 643 -26.26 19.77 2.94
CA GLN A 643 -26.28 19.04 1.67
C GLN A 643 -25.90 19.87 0.43
N HIS A 644 -26.02 21.19 0.48
CA HIS A 644 -25.69 22.10 -0.63
C HIS A 644 -24.40 22.88 -0.40
N TRP A 645 -23.69 22.60 0.70
CA TRP A 645 -22.45 23.29 1.00
C TRP A 645 -21.35 22.88 0.02
N LYS A 646 -20.53 23.86 -0.32
CA LYS A 646 -19.30 23.64 -1.10
C LYS A 646 -18.18 24.46 -0.52
N ILE A 647 -17.01 23.88 -0.42
CA ILE A 647 -15.80 24.66 -0.11
C ILE A 647 -15.43 25.47 -1.36
N GLU A 648 -15.47 26.77 -1.26
CA GLU A 648 -15.02 27.70 -2.32
C GLU A 648 -13.51 27.91 -2.24
N TYR A 649 -12.94 27.84 -1.06
CA TYR A 649 -11.53 28.09 -0.80
C TYR A 649 -11.07 27.50 0.52
N ALA A 650 -9.84 27.00 0.52
CA ALA A 650 -9.05 26.74 1.70
C ALA A 650 -7.61 27.15 1.40
N ASP A 651 -6.97 27.93 2.25
CA ASP A 651 -5.61 28.43 2.00
C ASP A 651 -4.55 27.33 2.09
N SER A 652 -4.78 26.34 2.93
CA SER A 652 -3.87 25.21 3.19
C SER A 652 -4.65 23.94 3.46
N GLU A 653 -4.23 22.83 2.84
CA GLU A 653 -4.82 21.51 3.00
C GLU A 653 -3.73 20.45 2.93
N SER A 654 -3.62 19.62 3.96
CA SER A 654 -2.64 18.54 3.99
C SER A 654 -3.12 17.34 3.19
N THR A 655 -2.32 16.89 2.23
CA THR A 655 -2.64 15.77 1.35
C THR A 655 -1.47 14.80 1.17
N SER A 656 -0.36 15.04 1.86
CA SER A 656 0.86 14.20 1.76
C SER A 656 0.77 12.90 2.56
N TRP A 657 0.01 12.91 3.67
CA TRP A 657 -0.12 11.76 4.57
C TRP A 657 -1.52 11.16 4.64
N GLY A 658 -2.47 11.77 3.95
CA GLY A 658 -3.88 11.38 3.90
C GLY A 658 -4.71 12.43 3.20
N ASN A 659 -6.03 12.28 3.21
CA ASN A 659 -6.96 13.28 2.67
C ASN A 659 -7.51 14.15 3.81
N PHE A 660 -6.87 15.29 4.08
CA PHE A 660 -7.28 16.26 5.11
C PHE A 660 -7.76 17.56 4.48
N THR A 661 -8.54 17.44 3.39
CA THR A 661 -9.12 18.56 2.66
C THR A 661 -10.30 19.18 3.41
N ALA A 662 -10.63 20.43 3.10
CA ALA A 662 -11.61 21.22 3.85
C ALA A 662 -13.05 20.71 3.75
N ASP A 663 -13.39 19.88 2.76
CA ASP A 663 -14.69 19.20 2.68
C ASP A 663 -14.94 18.23 3.83
N LYS A 664 -13.89 17.80 4.56
CA LYS A 664 -14.01 16.95 5.75
C LYS A 664 -14.74 17.63 6.92
N ILE A 665 -14.84 18.95 6.93
CA ILE A 665 -15.51 19.67 8.03
C ILE A 665 -17.03 19.48 8.06
N TYR A 666 -17.64 18.91 7.01
CA TYR A 666 -19.09 18.69 6.92
C TYR A 666 -19.48 17.34 6.30
N ASP A 667 -18.61 16.34 6.39
CA ASP A 667 -18.87 15.00 5.83
C ASP A 667 -19.67 14.06 6.77
N LEU A 668 -20.16 14.57 7.89
CA LEU A 668 -20.92 13.86 8.94
C LEU A 668 -20.09 12.80 9.71
N GLN A 669 -18.76 12.93 9.70
CA GLN A 669 -17.86 11.98 10.34
C GLN A 669 -16.90 12.71 11.28
N GLU A 670 -17.10 12.56 12.58
CA GLU A 670 -16.25 13.19 13.60
C GLU A 670 -14.80 12.64 13.63
N SER A 671 -14.56 11.50 12.96
CA SER A 671 -13.22 10.88 12.85
C SER A 671 -12.36 11.41 11.71
N THR A 672 -12.95 12.08 10.73
CA THR A 672 -12.24 12.78 9.66
C THR A 672 -12.04 14.26 10.02
N TYR A 673 -11.10 14.93 9.36
CA TYR A 673 -10.86 16.34 9.66
C TYR A 673 -10.12 17.05 8.52
N TRP A 674 -10.36 18.34 8.39
CA TRP A 674 -9.47 19.24 7.68
C TRP A 674 -8.21 19.49 8.50
N SER A 675 -7.06 19.53 7.85
CA SER A 675 -5.80 19.98 8.45
C SER A 675 -4.95 20.75 7.44
N THR A 676 -4.31 21.78 7.91
CA THR A 676 -3.35 22.54 7.10
C THR A 676 -2.04 21.77 6.92
N ARG A 677 -1.27 22.12 5.89
CA ARG A 677 0.05 21.54 5.62
C ARG A 677 1.06 21.97 6.69
N ASP A 678 1.97 21.07 6.99
CA ASP A 678 3.11 21.39 7.87
C ASP A 678 3.96 22.50 7.27
N GLY A 679 4.32 23.48 8.10
CA GLY A 679 5.15 24.63 7.72
C GLY A 679 4.39 25.85 7.18
N ASP A 680 3.12 25.72 6.80
CA ASP A 680 2.28 26.86 6.46
C ASP A 680 1.99 27.69 7.75
N LYS A 681 1.91 29.00 7.63
CA LYS A 681 1.77 29.91 8.76
C LYS A 681 0.37 30.50 8.87
N TYR A 682 -0.05 30.82 10.08
CA TYR A 682 -1.27 31.57 10.31
C TYR A 682 -1.25 32.96 9.61
N PRO A 683 -2.42 33.47 9.17
CA PRO A 683 -3.78 32.97 9.38
C PRO A 683 -4.18 31.88 8.38
N HIS A 684 -4.95 30.88 8.87
CA HIS A 684 -5.53 29.84 8.05
C HIS A 684 -7.02 30.07 7.82
N ARG A 685 -7.53 29.78 6.61
CA ARG A 685 -8.88 30.15 6.21
C ARG A 685 -9.54 29.07 5.38
N PHE A 686 -10.83 28.89 5.60
CA PHE A 686 -11.70 28.24 4.62
C PHE A 686 -12.95 29.08 4.36
N VAL A 687 -13.50 28.95 3.15
CA VAL A 687 -14.73 29.60 2.70
C VAL A 687 -15.72 28.55 2.29
N ILE A 688 -16.93 28.60 2.85
CA ILE A 688 -18.06 27.76 2.50
C ILE A 688 -19.06 28.56 1.69
N ASN A 689 -19.49 28.04 0.55
CA ASN A 689 -20.67 28.48 -0.16
C ASN A 689 -21.86 27.64 0.29
N LEU A 690 -22.86 28.25 0.88
CA LEU A 690 -24.04 27.60 1.47
C LEU A 690 -25.12 27.23 0.43
N GLY A 691 -24.89 27.59 -0.83
CA GLY A 691 -25.85 27.34 -1.92
C GLY A 691 -26.84 28.50 -2.13
N GLU A 692 -27.35 29.08 -1.06
CA GLU A 692 -28.33 30.21 -1.08
C GLU A 692 -28.08 31.17 0.09
N ASP A 693 -28.72 32.31 0.10
CA ASP A 693 -28.70 33.24 1.22
C ASP A 693 -29.55 32.67 2.38
N VAL A 694 -28.88 32.42 3.52
CA VAL A 694 -29.52 31.92 4.74
C VAL A 694 -29.19 32.82 5.93
N LYS A 695 -30.05 32.79 6.96
CA LYS A 695 -29.82 33.52 8.21
C LYS A 695 -28.90 32.71 9.11
N VAL A 696 -27.77 33.28 9.46
CA VAL A 696 -26.74 32.66 10.31
C VAL A 696 -26.63 33.39 11.65
N SER A 697 -26.78 32.69 12.75
CA SER A 697 -26.69 33.26 14.12
C SER A 697 -25.43 32.83 14.87
N GLY A 698 -24.66 31.86 14.34
CA GLY A 698 -23.46 31.34 15.00
C GLY A 698 -22.90 30.13 14.27
N PHE A 699 -21.94 29.48 14.91
CA PHE A 699 -21.39 28.22 14.43
C PHE A 699 -21.08 27.25 15.58
N ARG A 700 -20.97 25.97 15.26
CA ARG A 700 -20.43 24.91 16.12
C ARG A 700 -19.17 24.36 15.50
N TYR A 701 -18.19 24.13 16.32
CA TYR A 701 -16.86 23.64 15.96
C TYR A 701 -16.50 22.41 16.79
N LEU A 702 -16.07 21.35 16.11
CA LEU A 702 -15.47 20.17 16.72
C LEU A 702 -13.99 20.11 16.35
N PRO A 703 -13.07 20.12 17.32
CA PRO A 703 -11.66 19.95 17.05
C PRO A 703 -11.33 18.49 16.70
N ARG A 704 -10.17 18.25 16.12
CA ARG A 704 -9.60 16.92 15.93
C ARG A 704 -9.42 16.23 17.29
N ALA A 705 -9.87 14.96 17.37
CA ALA A 705 -9.90 14.18 18.63
C ALA A 705 -8.53 13.58 18.97
N GLU A 706 -7.60 14.38 19.47
CA GLU A 706 -6.29 13.92 20.01
C GLU A 706 -5.94 14.64 21.31
N GLU A 707 -5.30 13.94 22.24
CA GLU A 707 -4.97 14.47 23.58
C GLU A 707 -4.03 15.69 23.55
N SER A 708 -3.15 15.80 22.54
CA SER A 708 -2.22 16.92 22.39
C SER A 708 -2.80 18.14 21.70
N TYR A 709 -4.08 18.11 21.35
CA TYR A 709 -4.81 19.19 20.64
C TYR A 709 -4.12 19.71 19.35
N PRO A 710 -3.62 18.85 18.46
CA PRO A 710 -2.84 19.31 17.32
C PRO A 710 -3.72 20.12 16.34
N GLY A 711 -3.33 21.37 16.13
CA GLY A 711 -4.05 22.30 15.25
C GLY A 711 -5.40 22.79 15.77
N MET A 712 -5.75 22.53 17.03
CA MET A 712 -6.98 23.03 17.62
C MET A 712 -6.98 24.57 17.63
N ILE A 713 -7.97 25.15 16.94
CA ILE A 713 -8.06 26.61 16.78
C ILE A 713 -8.26 27.28 18.15
N LYS A 714 -7.48 28.33 18.40
CA LYS A 714 -7.62 29.19 19.58
C LYS A 714 -8.28 30.49 19.22
N LYS A 715 -7.62 31.36 18.46
CA LYS A 715 -8.15 32.66 18.05
C LYS A 715 -8.73 32.58 16.66
N TYR A 716 -9.88 33.23 16.47
CA TYR A 716 -10.58 33.23 15.19
C TYR A 716 -11.27 34.55 14.89
N LYS A 717 -11.60 34.73 13.58
CA LYS A 717 -12.61 35.64 13.08
C LYS A 717 -13.56 34.88 12.17
N ALA A 718 -14.82 35.27 12.15
CA ALA A 718 -15.84 34.74 11.27
C ALA A 718 -16.47 35.85 10.43
N TYR A 719 -16.78 35.52 9.17
CA TYR A 719 -17.36 36.45 8.21
C TYR A 719 -18.55 35.77 7.51
N VAL A 720 -19.62 36.55 7.25
CA VAL A 720 -20.81 36.13 6.51
C VAL A 720 -21.19 37.20 5.53
N LYS A 721 -21.43 36.88 4.27
CA LYS A 721 -21.90 37.83 3.22
C LYS A 721 -22.65 37.13 2.10
N SER A 722 -23.47 37.88 1.38
CA SER A 722 -24.29 37.35 0.26
C SER A 722 -23.51 37.24 -1.06
N THR A 723 -22.42 37.97 -1.20
CA THR A 723 -21.57 37.94 -2.42
C THR A 723 -20.30 37.16 -2.21
N PRO A 724 -19.68 36.57 -3.23
CA PRO A 724 -18.39 35.89 -3.09
C PRO A 724 -17.32 36.75 -2.43
N PHE A 725 -16.39 36.13 -1.73
CA PHE A 725 -15.18 36.80 -1.24
C PHE A 725 -14.25 37.12 -2.42
N ASN A 726 -13.42 38.12 -2.27
CA ASN A 726 -12.43 38.51 -3.28
C ASN A 726 -11.11 37.68 -3.10
N PHE A 727 -10.45 37.44 -4.21
CA PHE A 727 -9.16 36.72 -4.26
C PHE A 727 -8.07 37.57 -4.93
#